data_3e4a13ca6fddd950bf1629369354f26a
#
_entry.id   3e4a13ca6fddd950bf1629369354f26a
#
_cell.length_a   1.000
_cell.length_b   1.000
_cell.length_c   1.000
_cell.angle_alpha   90.00
_cell.angle_beta   90.00
_cell.angle_gamma   90.00
#
_symmetry.space_group_name_H-M   'P 1'
#
loop_
_entity.id
_entity.type
_entity.pdbx_description
1 polymer ?
#
loop_
_entity_poly.entity_id
_entity_poly.type
_entity_poly.pdbx_seq_one_letter_code
_entity_poly.pdbx_strand_id
1 'polypeptide(L)'
;MLIITSATSRLRWVSAALTGGVLLAVAALGAQTSVRLETTLDENWRGRYDILVTSRDQDFGAARTNGMVDPNFVATAGTGGVSVDDLARIRGIDGVEVAAPIGMVGSLRRLALSPALWVSDDPATGTSVVPDGGLVAQLTATTVLPGSDGDDEVVVARGSGRVRLQKRAAADLGTLRDTAYGDGRPQGFAPVWIDTGFVVPLGALPGFGSTVVAVDPVAEAALLGPEGGAFLAPLVGLPADRSASTKWADLVKGDSFLKPRADIDVAARRSADQAPVVPMVVNSEPARKLTVRVDIALAKRTFTAAELADPGLLESLTASDFSSPRSVRGDVSSALVPFSSPDLTLLWPGSTRPDDDGAMSLSQPVTSLAPMLIGRPDYTAKTPPGGGAGFQVVPAGIVRADGSSEADPQAVANGMDPKAGRVRAYRSADAAGAASGALPAPLGVYTTADLNDPSSQQASYVPLGVSSADGTWRTSSTDKREPVAANLSNVDFITAAPGAFTDLEGGRTLRGQTPIDAVRVRVGGITGYTAQAQQRIAAIAGQIQALGLSATIVAGSSPQPVSLFVPDYFPDRSGDAADLGWVSQEWTTLGAAARVGAALTGTTLLLAILALASNAAGLAIVAHSSARRLRPNVEGLRRIGWRRGRVLRQLLEELALPWTFTLAVAVACLVIGPVSLRPLFAAGAVVVTLLTGFEALVGMRAEQTMAKARRGAPAVLSLGSIATRVLRSHSGWTAVTIFGSSAVAALTALTAVAVREGWLRAGTTRLSAVALDATSSLTIGLGALGIASAGMLLLLARQADNSHNAAAAHVFTNLGYRPATQ
;
A
#
# COMPACT_ATOMS: atom_id res chain seq x y z
N MET A 1 17.60 -44.07 -57.11
CA MET A 1 16.76 -43.35 -56.20
C MET A 1 16.54 -44.03 -54.81
N LEU A 2 17.30 -45.01 -54.46
CA LEU A 2 17.00 -45.89 -53.28
C LEU A 2 18.16 -46.14 -52.31
N ILE A 3 19.22 -45.31 -52.28
CA ILE A 3 20.41 -45.58 -51.44
C ILE A 3 20.65 -44.54 -50.34
N ILE A 4 19.85 -43.47 -50.26
CA ILE A 4 20.11 -42.39 -49.27
C ILE A 4 19.14 -42.40 -48.11
N THR A 5 18.44 -43.45 -47.84
CA THR A 5 17.29 -43.51 -46.99
C THR A 5 17.56 -43.97 -45.60
N SER A 6 18.44 -43.76 -44.79
CA SER A 6 18.13 -44.26 -43.44
C SER A 6 18.53 -43.43 -42.24
N ALA A 7 19.68 -42.88 -42.14
CA ALA A 7 20.04 -42.28 -40.85
C ALA A 7 20.06 -40.74 -40.88
N THR A 8 20.58 -40.17 -41.95
CA THR A 8 20.70 -38.72 -42.12
C THR A 8 19.37 -38.05 -42.42
N SER A 9 18.49 -38.66 -43.20
CA SER A 9 17.15 -38.19 -43.49
C SER A 9 16.29 -38.18 -42.19
N ARG A 10 16.36 -39.26 -41.41
CA ARG A 10 15.63 -39.28 -40.11
C ARG A 10 16.10 -38.19 -39.14
N LEU A 11 17.41 -37.95 -39.02
CA LEU A 11 17.94 -36.92 -38.16
C LEU A 11 17.43 -35.51 -38.56
N ARG A 12 17.34 -35.23 -39.85
CA ARG A 12 16.86 -33.94 -40.38
C ARG A 12 15.36 -33.79 -40.13
N TRP A 13 14.56 -34.77 -40.39
CA TRP A 13 13.14 -34.75 -40.13
C TRP A 13 12.84 -34.56 -38.63
N VAL A 14 13.56 -35.27 -37.75
CA VAL A 14 13.40 -35.10 -36.31
C VAL A 14 13.83 -33.70 -35.87
N SER A 15 14.95 -33.15 -36.42
CA SER A 15 15.38 -31.81 -36.05
C SER A 15 14.43 -30.74 -36.60
N ALA A 16 13.91 -30.93 -37.85
CA ALA A 16 12.92 -30.01 -38.42
C ALA A 16 11.60 -30.05 -37.64
N ALA A 17 11.14 -31.23 -37.25
CA ALA A 17 9.94 -31.39 -36.43
C ALA A 17 10.11 -30.75 -35.04
N LEU A 18 11.27 -30.96 -34.38
CA LEU A 18 11.58 -30.33 -33.09
C LEU A 18 11.58 -28.81 -33.20
N THR A 19 12.24 -28.28 -34.25
CA THR A 19 12.29 -26.83 -34.48
C THR A 19 10.92 -26.24 -34.77
N GLY A 20 10.14 -26.91 -35.64
CA GLY A 20 8.75 -26.53 -35.88
C GLY A 20 7.90 -26.56 -34.61
N GLY A 21 8.09 -27.61 -33.76
CA GLY A 21 7.44 -27.72 -32.45
C GLY A 21 7.81 -26.59 -31.48
N VAL A 22 9.10 -26.21 -31.46
CA VAL A 22 9.57 -25.09 -30.62
C VAL A 22 8.99 -23.76 -31.11
N LEU A 23 8.95 -23.50 -32.41
CA LEU A 23 8.34 -22.31 -32.99
C LEU A 23 6.86 -22.22 -32.60
N LEU A 24 6.11 -23.30 -32.76
CA LEU A 24 4.70 -23.36 -32.39
C LEU A 24 4.49 -23.19 -30.87
N ALA A 25 5.34 -23.82 -30.06
CA ALA A 25 5.27 -23.69 -28.62
C ALA A 25 5.61 -22.27 -28.14
N VAL A 26 6.65 -21.64 -28.71
CA VAL A 26 6.98 -20.24 -28.44
C VAL A 26 5.82 -19.31 -28.83
N ALA A 27 5.22 -19.56 -30.00
CA ALA A 27 4.04 -18.79 -30.43
C ALA A 27 2.84 -18.97 -29.49
N ALA A 28 2.54 -20.21 -29.13
CA ALA A 28 1.41 -20.54 -28.25
C ALA A 28 1.60 -20.01 -26.82
N LEU A 29 2.76 -20.28 -26.20
CA LEU A 29 3.07 -19.80 -24.86
C LEU A 29 3.15 -18.26 -24.81
N GLY A 30 3.78 -17.65 -25.82
CA GLY A 30 3.83 -16.20 -25.93
C GLY A 30 2.45 -15.57 -26.11
N ALA A 31 1.57 -16.15 -26.94
CA ALA A 31 0.19 -15.71 -27.10
C ALA A 31 -0.61 -15.86 -25.80
N GLN A 32 -0.51 -17.02 -25.14
CA GLN A 32 -1.18 -17.25 -23.87
C GLN A 32 -0.70 -16.29 -22.78
N THR A 33 0.61 -16.03 -22.71
CA THR A 33 1.18 -15.06 -21.75
C THR A 33 0.65 -13.66 -22.02
N SER A 34 0.62 -13.21 -23.28
CA SER A 34 0.09 -11.90 -23.65
C SER A 34 -1.39 -11.78 -23.31
N VAL A 35 -2.20 -12.79 -23.68
CA VAL A 35 -3.64 -12.77 -23.40
C VAL A 35 -3.91 -12.78 -21.89
N ARG A 36 -3.23 -13.62 -21.12
CA ARG A 36 -3.40 -13.66 -19.67
C ARG A 36 -2.97 -12.34 -19.02
N LEU A 37 -1.85 -11.77 -19.44
CA LEU A 37 -1.39 -10.48 -18.94
C LEU A 37 -2.39 -9.37 -19.27
N GLU A 38 -2.87 -9.29 -20.52
CA GLU A 38 -3.87 -8.33 -20.95
C GLU A 38 -5.17 -8.48 -20.15
N THR A 39 -5.69 -9.69 -20.00
CA THR A 39 -6.90 -9.97 -19.22
C THR A 39 -6.70 -9.59 -17.74
N THR A 40 -5.56 -9.98 -17.14
CA THR A 40 -5.27 -9.64 -15.74
C THR A 40 -5.15 -8.13 -15.53
N LEU A 41 -4.50 -7.43 -16.45
CA LEU A 41 -4.42 -5.98 -16.41
C LEU A 41 -5.81 -5.37 -16.62
N ASP A 42 -6.59 -5.87 -17.56
CA ASP A 42 -7.94 -5.38 -17.87
C ASP A 42 -8.89 -5.46 -16.66
N GLU A 43 -8.81 -6.56 -15.93
CA GLU A 43 -9.60 -6.78 -14.72
C GLU A 43 -9.13 -5.97 -13.52
N ASN A 44 -7.84 -5.60 -13.48
CA ASN A 44 -7.19 -5.11 -12.27
C ASN A 44 -6.49 -3.75 -12.40
N TRP A 45 -6.60 -3.01 -13.51
CA TRP A 45 -5.83 -1.77 -13.69
C TRP A 45 -6.54 -0.50 -13.23
N ARG A 46 -7.86 -0.54 -13.09
CA ARG A 46 -8.68 0.65 -12.88
C ARG A 46 -9.28 0.67 -11.48
N GLY A 47 -8.97 1.72 -10.71
CA GLY A 47 -9.60 2.01 -9.43
C GLY A 47 -10.93 2.76 -9.57
N ARG A 48 -11.35 3.42 -8.49
CA ARG A 48 -12.59 4.20 -8.44
C ARG A 48 -12.55 5.46 -9.29
N TYR A 49 -11.36 6.03 -9.52
CA TYR A 49 -11.15 7.22 -10.34
C TYR A 49 -9.84 7.12 -11.13
N ASP A 50 -9.69 7.95 -12.16
CA ASP A 50 -8.61 7.83 -13.14
C ASP A 50 -7.58 8.95 -13.04
N ILE A 51 -8.01 10.17 -12.65
CA ILE A 51 -7.16 11.35 -12.58
C ILE A 51 -7.37 12.04 -11.23
N LEU A 52 -6.28 12.36 -10.55
CA LEU A 52 -6.27 13.23 -9.38
C LEU A 52 -5.87 14.63 -9.81
N VAL A 53 -6.76 15.58 -9.58
CA VAL A 53 -6.54 17.00 -9.91
C VAL A 53 -6.27 17.78 -8.64
N THR A 54 -5.21 18.58 -8.66
CA THR A 54 -4.80 19.43 -7.52
C THR A 54 -4.40 20.80 -8.03
N SER A 55 -4.08 21.73 -7.11
CA SER A 55 -3.45 22.99 -7.51
C SER A 55 -2.11 22.76 -8.20
N ARG A 56 -1.68 23.71 -9.04
CA ARG A 56 -0.48 23.57 -9.89
C ARG A 56 0.80 23.28 -9.12
N ASP A 57 0.93 23.85 -7.94
CA ASP A 57 2.18 23.84 -7.17
C ASP A 57 2.30 22.66 -6.20
N GLN A 58 1.38 21.71 -6.28
CA GLN A 58 1.38 20.55 -5.39
C GLN A 58 2.31 19.46 -5.90
N ASP A 59 3.46 19.31 -5.26
CA ASP A 59 4.39 18.20 -5.47
C ASP A 59 4.09 17.06 -4.49
N PHE A 60 3.80 15.87 -5.00
CA PHE A 60 3.61 14.65 -4.19
C PHE A 60 4.91 13.98 -3.77
N GLY A 61 6.05 14.53 -4.12
CA GLY A 61 7.35 13.92 -3.85
C GLY A 61 7.62 12.62 -4.61
N ALA A 62 6.77 12.27 -5.57
CA ALA A 62 6.85 11.01 -6.32
C ALA A 62 8.20 10.83 -7.06
N ALA A 63 8.83 11.91 -7.49
CA ALA A 63 10.16 11.87 -8.11
C ALA A 63 11.26 11.40 -7.14
N ARG A 64 11.15 11.75 -5.85
CA ARG A 64 12.11 11.36 -4.81
C ARG A 64 11.89 9.92 -4.32
N THR A 65 10.72 9.37 -4.53
CA THR A 65 10.27 8.08 -4.03
C THR A 65 10.02 7.06 -5.14
N ASN A 66 10.65 7.22 -6.31
CA ASN A 66 10.50 6.32 -7.47
C ASN A 66 9.06 6.14 -7.96
N GLY A 67 8.26 7.20 -7.94
CA GLY A 67 6.86 7.17 -8.36
C GLY A 67 5.89 6.63 -7.32
N MET A 68 6.34 6.45 -6.07
CA MET A 68 5.49 6.11 -4.94
C MET A 68 4.99 7.36 -4.24
N VAL A 69 3.75 7.33 -3.78
CA VAL A 69 3.14 8.39 -2.98
C VAL A 69 2.50 7.81 -1.73
N ASP A 70 2.58 8.54 -0.62
CA ASP A 70 2.01 8.11 0.65
C ASP A 70 0.47 8.06 0.61
N PRO A 71 -0.20 7.33 1.51
CA PRO A 71 -1.65 7.15 1.46
C PRO A 71 -2.46 8.44 1.67
N ASN A 72 -1.82 9.51 2.16
CA ASN A 72 -2.47 10.79 2.41
C ASN A 72 -2.44 11.74 1.21
N PHE A 73 -1.85 11.35 0.08
CA PHE A 73 -1.62 12.22 -1.08
C PHE A 73 -2.90 12.80 -1.71
N VAL A 74 -4.05 12.17 -1.49
CA VAL A 74 -5.33 12.60 -2.05
C VAL A 74 -5.94 13.78 -1.28
N ALA A 75 -5.81 13.77 0.05
CA ALA A 75 -6.45 14.75 0.94
C ALA A 75 -5.39 15.52 1.74
N THR A 76 -4.45 16.12 1.05
CA THR A 76 -3.44 16.98 1.66
C THR A 76 -3.67 18.42 1.28
N ALA A 77 -3.86 19.26 2.27
CA ALA A 77 -3.92 20.70 2.05
C ALA A 77 -2.57 21.18 1.53
N GLY A 78 -2.54 21.60 0.27
CA GLY A 78 -1.43 22.35 -0.27
C GLY A 78 -1.57 23.82 0.05
N THR A 79 -0.55 24.62 -0.26
CA THR A 79 -0.56 26.09 -0.16
C THR A 79 -1.40 26.76 -1.22
N GLY A 80 -2.27 26.10 -1.92
CA GLY A 80 -3.18 26.61 -2.91
C GLY A 80 -4.26 25.58 -3.19
N GLY A 81 -5.50 25.83 -2.77
CA GLY A 81 -6.63 24.96 -3.01
C GLY A 81 -7.19 25.10 -4.42
N VAL A 82 -8.03 24.18 -4.80
CA VAL A 82 -8.85 24.27 -6.03
C VAL A 82 -10.14 25.02 -5.70
N SER A 83 -10.56 25.92 -6.59
CA SER A 83 -11.80 26.67 -6.39
C SER A 83 -13.03 25.88 -6.83
N VAL A 84 -14.20 26.30 -6.38
CA VAL A 84 -15.48 25.74 -6.85
C VAL A 84 -15.71 26.04 -8.33
N ASP A 85 -15.20 27.18 -8.84
CA ASP A 85 -15.26 27.51 -10.26
C ASP A 85 -14.36 26.61 -11.10
N ASP A 86 -13.20 26.22 -10.59
CA ASP A 86 -12.33 25.22 -11.22
C ASP A 86 -13.04 23.87 -11.32
N LEU A 87 -13.70 23.45 -10.25
CA LEU A 87 -14.51 22.23 -10.25
C LEU A 87 -15.60 22.27 -11.33
N ALA A 88 -16.29 23.41 -11.45
CA ALA A 88 -17.32 23.57 -12.50
C ALA A 88 -16.71 23.47 -13.91
N ARG A 89 -15.53 24.05 -14.14
CA ARG A 89 -14.78 23.90 -15.40
C ARG A 89 -14.38 22.47 -15.70
N ILE A 90 -13.88 21.75 -14.69
CA ILE A 90 -13.53 20.32 -14.84
C ILE A 90 -14.75 19.49 -15.23
N ARG A 91 -15.90 19.72 -14.59
CA ARG A 91 -17.17 19.05 -14.90
C ARG A 91 -17.68 19.33 -16.31
N GLY A 92 -17.32 20.48 -16.86
CA GLY A 92 -17.65 20.88 -18.23
C GLY A 92 -16.81 20.21 -19.32
N ILE A 93 -15.75 19.48 -18.98
CA ILE A 93 -14.91 18.77 -19.95
C ILE A 93 -15.64 17.53 -20.47
N ASP A 94 -15.77 17.43 -21.80
CA ASP A 94 -16.39 16.26 -22.42
C ASP A 94 -15.64 14.97 -22.09
N GLY A 95 -16.38 13.98 -21.63
CA GLY A 95 -15.84 12.70 -21.21
C GLY A 95 -15.52 12.58 -19.72
N VAL A 96 -15.70 13.62 -18.93
CA VAL A 96 -15.70 13.52 -17.47
C VAL A 96 -17.05 12.95 -17.01
N GLU A 97 -17.02 11.77 -16.39
CA GLU A 97 -18.20 11.09 -15.85
C GLU A 97 -18.52 11.55 -14.44
N VAL A 98 -17.49 11.58 -13.57
CA VAL A 98 -17.58 12.05 -12.19
C VAL A 98 -16.40 12.95 -11.89
N ALA A 99 -16.65 14.07 -11.23
CA ALA A 99 -15.63 14.91 -10.63
C ALA A 99 -15.99 15.17 -9.16
N ALA A 100 -15.39 14.40 -8.26
CA ALA A 100 -15.66 14.42 -6.83
C ALA A 100 -14.56 15.19 -6.08
N PRO A 101 -14.88 16.36 -5.55
CA PRO A 101 -13.96 17.18 -4.78
C PRO A 101 -13.79 16.61 -3.36
N ILE A 102 -12.63 16.85 -2.78
CA ILE A 102 -12.32 16.61 -1.38
C ILE A 102 -11.44 17.74 -0.84
N GLY A 103 -11.69 18.19 0.38
CA GLY A 103 -10.85 19.17 1.05
C GLY A 103 -10.85 19.02 2.56
N MET A 104 -9.69 19.06 3.18
CA MET A 104 -9.54 19.17 4.63
C MET A 104 -9.71 20.63 5.01
N VAL A 105 -10.85 20.99 5.64
CA VAL A 105 -11.26 22.36 5.82
C VAL A 105 -11.20 22.86 7.25
N GLY A 106 -11.07 21.96 8.21
CA GLY A 106 -11.02 22.34 9.61
C GLY A 106 -10.77 21.19 10.55
N SER A 107 -10.88 21.50 11.83
CA SER A 107 -10.79 20.56 12.93
C SER A 107 -11.94 20.79 13.92
N LEU A 108 -12.58 19.71 14.31
CA LEU A 108 -13.42 19.70 15.51
C LEU A 108 -12.50 19.58 16.70
N ARG A 109 -12.49 20.60 17.54
CA ARG A 109 -11.74 20.61 18.78
C ARG A 109 -12.67 20.32 19.94
N ARG A 110 -12.33 19.32 20.70
CA ARG A 110 -12.99 18.99 21.93
C ARG A 110 -12.12 19.43 23.10
N LEU A 111 -12.66 20.24 23.98
CA LEU A 111 -11.95 20.68 25.18
C LEU A 111 -11.62 19.49 26.09
N ALA A 112 -10.66 19.68 26.96
CA ALA A 112 -10.29 18.72 27.98
C ALA A 112 -11.52 18.33 28.82
N LEU A 113 -11.74 17.03 29.00
CA LEU A 113 -12.79 16.51 29.84
C LEU A 113 -12.21 16.01 31.16
N SER A 114 -13.02 16.07 32.22
CA SER A 114 -12.63 15.57 33.51
C SER A 114 -13.38 14.29 33.82
N PRO A 115 -12.77 13.10 33.71
CA PRO A 115 -13.36 11.91 34.27
C PRO A 115 -13.60 12.14 35.74
N ALA A 116 -14.66 11.57 36.30
CA ALA A 116 -15.03 11.71 37.68
C ALA A 116 -14.95 10.38 38.41
N LEU A 117 -14.59 10.43 39.70
CA LEU A 117 -14.67 9.30 40.59
C LEU A 117 -15.88 9.52 41.52
N TRP A 118 -16.86 8.62 41.39
CA TRP A 118 -18.05 8.63 42.27
C TRP A 118 -17.75 7.91 43.57
N VAL A 119 -18.01 8.58 44.68
CA VAL A 119 -17.85 8.07 46.04
C VAL A 119 -19.21 8.11 46.72
N SER A 120 -19.84 6.95 46.92
CA SER A 120 -21.12 6.86 47.59
C SER A 120 -21.01 7.25 49.05
N ASP A 121 -21.96 8.03 49.56
CA ASP A 121 -22.10 8.38 50.97
C ASP A 121 -23.57 8.44 51.36
N ASP A 122 -24.35 7.43 51.02
CA ASP A 122 -25.73 7.30 51.34
C ASP A 122 -25.96 6.28 52.46
N PRO A 123 -26.15 6.73 53.69
CA PRO A 123 -26.38 5.84 54.81
C PRO A 123 -27.74 5.15 54.75
N ALA A 124 -28.73 5.69 54.01
CA ALA A 124 -30.06 5.10 53.89
C ALA A 124 -30.04 3.80 53.06
N THR A 125 -29.18 3.70 52.05
CA THR A 125 -28.97 2.48 51.24
C THR A 125 -27.86 1.58 51.80
N GLY A 126 -27.16 1.98 52.89
CA GLY A 126 -26.02 1.23 53.44
C GLY A 126 -24.77 1.22 52.54
N THR A 127 -24.72 2.09 51.55
CA THR A 127 -23.61 2.17 50.59
C THR A 127 -22.57 3.24 50.88
N SER A 128 -22.63 3.86 52.08
CA SER A 128 -21.67 4.86 52.53
C SER A 128 -20.26 4.24 52.64
N VAL A 129 -19.31 4.76 51.86
CA VAL A 129 -17.88 4.39 51.92
C VAL A 129 -17.02 5.40 52.68
N VAL A 130 -17.61 6.54 53.05
CA VAL A 130 -16.97 7.59 53.84
C VAL A 130 -17.23 7.35 55.31
N PRO A 131 -16.20 7.17 56.17
CA PRO A 131 -16.35 7.01 57.61
C PRO A 131 -16.98 8.27 58.27
N ASP A 132 -17.60 8.13 59.46
CA ASP A 132 -18.23 9.25 60.19
C ASP A 132 -17.31 10.44 60.47
N GLY A 133 -16.02 10.20 60.63
CA GLY A 133 -15.01 11.25 60.76
C GLY A 133 -14.48 11.81 59.42
N GLY A 134 -14.92 11.23 58.28
CA GLY A 134 -14.40 11.54 56.97
C GLY A 134 -13.13 10.74 56.58
N LEU A 135 -12.68 10.95 55.36
CA LEU A 135 -11.45 10.29 54.84
C LEU A 135 -10.57 11.25 54.04
N VAL A 136 -9.26 10.95 54.02
CA VAL A 136 -8.28 11.62 53.19
C VAL A 136 -7.65 10.57 52.26
N ALA A 137 -7.61 10.86 50.98
CA ALA A 137 -7.01 10.01 49.98
C ALA A 137 -6.06 10.77 49.05
N GLN A 138 -5.02 10.10 48.61
CA GLN A 138 -4.18 10.53 47.51
C GLN A 138 -4.67 9.78 46.26
N LEU A 139 -4.96 10.54 45.19
CA LEU A 139 -5.44 10.01 43.93
C LEU A 139 -4.40 10.27 42.86
N THR A 140 -4.18 9.29 42.00
CA THR A 140 -3.45 9.48 40.76
C THR A 140 -4.26 8.87 39.64
N ALA A 141 -4.79 9.71 38.76
CA ALA A 141 -5.49 9.30 37.56
C ALA A 141 -4.50 9.29 36.38
N THR A 142 -4.46 8.20 35.67
CA THR A 142 -3.59 8.04 34.51
C THR A 142 -4.43 7.58 33.33
N THR A 143 -4.44 8.37 32.27
CA THR A 143 -5.10 8.02 31.01
C THR A 143 -4.09 7.34 30.11
N VAL A 144 -4.45 6.17 29.62
CA VAL A 144 -3.58 5.30 28.84
C VAL A 144 -4.26 4.91 27.54
N LEU A 145 -3.43 4.81 26.48
CA LEU A 145 -3.75 4.12 25.25
C LEU A 145 -3.22 2.69 25.35
N PRO A 146 -3.94 1.66 24.88
CA PRO A 146 -3.37 0.33 24.77
C PRO A 146 -2.19 0.37 23.79
N GLY A 147 -1.06 -0.18 24.23
CA GLY A 147 0.11 -0.39 23.37
C GLY A 147 -0.14 -1.50 22.34
N SER A 148 0.74 -1.59 21.37
CA SER A 148 0.64 -2.58 20.28
C SER A 148 0.77 -4.03 20.77
N ASP A 149 1.50 -4.26 21.88
CA ASP A 149 1.79 -5.61 22.38
C ASP A 149 0.87 -6.04 23.54
N GLY A 150 -0.21 -5.27 23.81
CA GLY A 150 -1.21 -5.58 24.83
C GLY A 150 -0.78 -5.31 26.29
N ASP A 151 0.52 -5.27 26.57
CA ASP A 151 1.10 -5.03 27.91
C ASP A 151 1.68 -3.61 28.07
N ASP A 152 2.09 -2.97 26.96
CA ASP A 152 2.64 -1.61 26.98
C ASP A 152 1.52 -0.56 26.92
N GLU A 153 1.24 0.11 28.04
CA GLU A 153 0.30 1.23 28.12
C GLU A 153 1.02 2.55 27.83
N VAL A 154 0.61 3.25 26.77
CA VAL A 154 1.10 4.61 26.51
C VAL A 154 0.33 5.61 27.35
N VAL A 155 1.02 6.28 28.25
CA VAL A 155 0.44 7.30 29.10
C VAL A 155 0.27 8.62 28.32
N VAL A 156 -0.97 9.04 28.08
CA VAL A 156 -1.29 10.30 27.39
C VAL A 156 -1.57 11.45 28.33
N ALA A 157 -2.07 11.17 29.54
CA ALA A 157 -2.29 12.19 30.55
C ALA A 157 -2.20 11.62 31.96
N ARG A 158 -1.82 12.45 32.92
CA ARG A 158 -1.85 12.12 34.34
C ARG A 158 -2.34 13.33 35.14
N GLY A 159 -3.20 13.05 36.08
CA GLY A 159 -3.54 14.00 37.15
C GLY A 159 -3.22 13.37 38.50
N SER A 160 -2.74 14.13 39.45
CA SER A 160 -2.51 13.66 40.81
C SER A 160 -2.89 14.74 41.80
N GLY A 161 -3.49 14.32 42.92
CA GLY A 161 -3.87 15.25 43.99
C GLY A 161 -4.35 14.52 45.22
N ARG A 162 -4.61 15.27 46.25
CA ARG A 162 -5.17 14.78 47.50
C ARG A 162 -6.57 15.28 47.68
N VAL A 163 -7.45 14.45 48.18
CA VAL A 163 -8.86 14.77 48.42
C VAL A 163 -9.23 14.48 49.85
N ARG A 164 -10.02 15.36 50.44
CA ARG A 164 -10.72 15.09 51.70
C ARG A 164 -12.20 14.97 51.46
N LEU A 165 -12.78 13.91 51.98
CA LEU A 165 -14.22 13.64 51.91
C LEU A 165 -14.76 13.59 53.33
N GLN A 166 -15.69 14.47 53.62
CA GLN A 166 -16.27 14.59 54.95
C GLN A 166 -17.76 14.56 54.83
N LYS A 167 -18.40 13.67 55.59
CA LYS A 167 -19.89 13.63 55.71
C LYS A 167 -20.41 14.98 56.19
N ARG A 168 -21.49 15.43 55.58
CA ARG A 168 -22.12 16.72 55.93
C ARG A 168 -23.56 16.50 56.36
N ALA A 169 -23.97 17.32 57.33
CA ALA A 169 -25.38 17.40 57.69
C ALA A 169 -26.18 18.04 56.53
N ALA A 170 -27.37 17.53 56.25
CA ALA A 170 -28.22 18.02 55.14
C ALA A 170 -28.51 19.53 55.18
N ALA A 171 -28.35 20.19 56.34
CA ALA A 171 -28.53 21.64 56.54
C ALA A 171 -27.42 22.51 55.88
N ASP A 172 -26.23 21.93 55.57
CA ASP A 172 -25.09 22.70 55.07
C ASP A 172 -24.97 22.70 53.52
N LEU A 173 -25.90 22.08 52.81
CA LEU A 173 -25.90 21.93 51.36
C LEU A 173 -26.04 23.26 50.61
N GLY A 174 -26.68 24.28 51.23
CA GLY A 174 -26.88 25.57 50.56
C GLY A 174 -25.67 26.46 50.48
N THR A 175 -24.74 26.37 51.41
CA THR A 175 -23.52 27.21 51.52
C THR A 175 -22.36 26.75 50.62
N LEU A 176 -22.37 25.53 50.09
CA LEU A 176 -21.28 24.97 49.29
C LEU A 176 -21.32 25.34 47.83
N ARG A 177 -22.44 25.72 47.28
CA ARG A 177 -22.49 26.24 45.90
C ARG A 177 -21.66 27.50 45.76
N ASP A 178 -21.57 28.33 46.81
CA ASP A 178 -20.80 29.60 46.73
C ASP A 178 -19.32 29.44 47.06
N THR A 179 -18.92 28.48 47.89
CA THR A 179 -17.52 28.29 48.30
C THR A 179 -16.69 27.47 47.33
N ALA A 180 -17.30 26.61 46.50
CA ALA A 180 -16.58 25.84 45.46
C ALA A 180 -16.16 26.70 44.28
N TYR A 181 -16.74 27.87 44.09
CA TYR A 181 -16.43 28.82 43.02
C TYR A 181 -15.81 30.14 43.48
N GLY A 182 -15.60 30.35 44.81
CA GLY A 182 -15.39 31.71 45.42
C GLY A 182 -13.97 32.25 45.27
N ASP A 183 -12.90 31.48 45.28
CA ASP A 183 -11.54 32.02 45.51
C ASP A 183 -10.51 31.88 44.40
N GLY A 184 -10.91 31.38 43.21
CA GLY A 184 -10.00 31.37 42.08
C GLY A 184 -8.63 30.67 42.28
N ARG A 185 -8.45 29.89 43.35
CA ARG A 185 -7.24 29.12 43.61
C ARG A 185 -7.46 27.68 43.20
N PRO A 186 -6.57 27.13 42.36
CA PRO A 186 -6.57 25.72 41.99
C PRO A 186 -6.22 24.89 43.23
N GLN A 187 -7.19 24.30 43.88
CA GLN A 187 -6.95 23.36 44.96
C GLN A 187 -7.34 21.97 44.51
N GLY A 188 -6.41 21.25 43.94
CA GLY A 188 -6.47 19.81 43.75
C GLY A 188 -7.83 19.24 43.32
N PHE A 189 -8.01 17.96 43.35
CA PHE A 189 -9.28 17.28 43.10
C PHE A 189 -10.37 17.80 44.09
N ALA A 190 -11.09 18.86 43.71
CA ALA A 190 -12.13 19.43 44.55
C ALA A 190 -13.38 18.55 44.45
N PRO A 191 -13.75 17.81 45.52
CA PRO A 191 -14.95 16.99 45.52
C PRO A 191 -16.20 17.88 45.48
N VAL A 192 -17.14 17.51 44.63
CA VAL A 192 -18.48 18.13 44.60
C VAL A 192 -19.46 17.17 45.22
N TRP A 193 -20.20 17.63 46.25
CA TRP A 193 -21.28 16.86 46.87
C TRP A 193 -22.53 16.85 45.99
N ILE A 194 -23.13 15.71 45.84
CA ILE A 194 -24.37 15.55 45.07
C ILE A 194 -25.22 14.49 45.76
N ASP A 195 -26.36 14.96 46.27
CA ASP A 195 -27.43 14.18 46.94
C ASP A 195 -26.95 13.03 47.84
N THR A 196 -26.36 11.98 47.28
CA THR A 196 -26.02 10.74 47.99
C THR A 196 -24.49 10.42 47.93
N GLY A 197 -23.66 11.35 47.52
CA GLY A 197 -22.21 11.09 47.43
C GLY A 197 -21.39 12.26 46.93
N PHE A 198 -20.14 11.96 46.67
CA PHE A 198 -19.18 12.91 46.13
C PHE A 198 -18.77 12.54 44.73
N VAL A 199 -18.67 13.54 43.89
CA VAL A 199 -18.01 13.46 42.59
C VAL A 199 -16.65 14.14 42.66
N VAL A 200 -15.59 13.40 42.39
CA VAL A 200 -14.23 13.91 42.39
C VAL A 200 -13.72 14.01 40.95
N PRO A 201 -13.59 15.23 40.40
CA PRO A 201 -13.01 15.41 39.05
C PRO A 201 -11.55 15.01 39.05
N LEU A 202 -11.11 14.30 38.03
CA LEU A 202 -9.78 13.69 37.96
C LEU A 202 -8.78 14.43 37.07
N GLY A 203 -9.23 15.36 36.22
CA GLY A 203 -8.34 16.19 35.38
C GLY A 203 -7.37 15.42 34.51
N ALA A 204 -7.74 14.22 34.05
CA ALA A 204 -6.80 13.31 33.40
C ALA A 204 -7.04 13.12 31.88
N LEU A 205 -8.00 13.82 31.27
CA LEU A 205 -8.25 13.76 29.84
C LEU A 205 -7.88 15.09 29.19
N PRO A 206 -6.90 15.13 28.29
CA PRO A 206 -6.62 16.32 27.49
C PRO A 206 -7.71 16.56 26.45
N GLY A 207 -7.71 17.72 25.84
CA GLY A 207 -8.52 18.00 24.65
C GLY A 207 -8.04 17.19 23.44
N PHE A 208 -8.93 16.96 22.49
CA PHE A 208 -8.67 16.23 21.27
C PHE A 208 -9.10 17.02 20.03
N GLY A 209 -8.43 16.74 18.88
CA GLY A 209 -8.79 17.31 17.60
C GLY A 209 -9.08 16.22 16.56
N SER A 210 -10.13 16.38 15.78
CA SER A 210 -10.43 15.51 14.64
C SER A 210 -10.71 16.34 13.39
N THR A 211 -10.36 15.80 12.22
CA THR A 211 -10.46 16.53 10.96
C THR A 211 -11.90 16.71 10.49
N VAL A 212 -12.15 17.82 9.81
CA VAL A 212 -13.39 18.07 9.07
C VAL A 212 -13.06 18.07 7.58
N VAL A 213 -13.78 17.26 6.83
CA VAL A 213 -13.58 17.08 5.39
C VAL A 213 -14.79 17.62 4.62
N ALA A 214 -14.56 18.50 3.65
CA ALA A 214 -15.58 18.97 2.74
C ALA A 214 -15.62 18.09 1.50
N VAL A 215 -16.83 17.68 1.10
CA VAL A 215 -17.09 16.87 -0.11
C VAL A 215 -18.32 17.41 -0.85
N ASP A 216 -18.45 17.04 -2.11
CA ASP A 216 -19.75 17.11 -2.79
C ASP A 216 -20.47 15.76 -2.53
N PRO A 217 -21.54 15.74 -1.73
CA PRO A 217 -22.14 14.48 -1.29
C PRO A 217 -22.69 13.64 -2.44
N VAL A 218 -23.13 14.25 -3.54
CA VAL A 218 -23.65 13.54 -4.73
C VAL A 218 -22.51 12.93 -5.53
N ALA A 219 -21.43 13.69 -5.77
CA ALA A 219 -20.28 13.19 -6.51
C ALA A 219 -19.50 12.14 -5.70
N GLU A 220 -19.43 12.31 -4.38
CA GLU A 220 -18.82 11.34 -3.48
C GLU A 220 -19.58 10.02 -3.49
N ALA A 221 -20.90 10.06 -3.37
CA ALA A 221 -21.75 8.87 -3.47
C ALA A 221 -21.61 8.18 -4.84
N ALA A 222 -21.41 8.93 -5.92
CA ALA A 222 -21.15 8.35 -7.24
C ALA A 222 -19.80 7.61 -7.32
N LEU A 223 -18.78 8.03 -6.58
CA LEU A 223 -17.51 7.31 -6.46
C LEU A 223 -17.58 6.08 -5.54
N LEU A 224 -18.19 6.25 -4.36
CA LEU A 224 -18.29 5.19 -3.35
C LEU A 224 -19.29 4.10 -3.74
N GLY A 225 -20.25 4.43 -4.61
CA GLY A 225 -21.40 3.59 -4.93
C GLY A 225 -22.57 3.84 -3.97
N PRO A 226 -23.77 3.31 -4.28
CA PRO A 226 -25.00 3.67 -3.58
C PRO A 226 -24.99 3.32 -2.07
N GLU A 227 -24.30 2.26 -1.67
CA GLU A 227 -24.20 1.84 -0.27
C GLU A 227 -23.19 2.69 0.49
N GLY A 228 -21.98 2.89 -0.09
CA GLY A 228 -20.90 3.62 0.57
C GLY A 228 -21.11 5.13 0.67
N GLY A 229 -22.04 5.71 -0.09
CA GLY A 229 -22.36 7.14 -0.06
C GLY A 229 -23.59 7.50 0.78
N ALA A 230 -24.33 6.50 1.30
CA ALA A 230 -25.62 6.71 1.96
C ALA A 230 -25.54 7.62 3.20
N PHE A 231 -24.45 7.55 3.96
CA PHE A 231 -24.26 8.36 5.17
C PHE A 231 -24.19 9.87 4.87
N LEU A 232 -23.88 10.27 3.63
CA LEU A 232 -23.80 11.68 3.19
C LEU A 232 -25.19 12.27 2.83
N ALA A 233 -26.24 11.48 2.81
CA ALA A 233 -27.59 11.93 2.44
C ALA A 233 -28.07 13.18 3.20
N PRO A 234 -27.79 13.36 4.53
CA PRO A 234 -28.17 14.56 5.24
C PRO A 234 -27.56 15.87 4.72
N LEU A 235 -26.50 15.79 3.92
CA LEU A 235 -25.84 16.96 3.32
C LEU A 235 -26.37 17.32 1.93
N VAL A 236 -27.29 16.54 1.39
CA VAL A 236 -27.85 16.76 0.04
C VAL A 236 -28.99 17.76 0.10
N GLY A 237 -28.98 18.74 -0.82
CA GLY A 237 -30.10 19.67 -0.98
C GLY A 237 -30.24 20.74 0.10
N LEU A 238 -29.17 20.99 0.86
CA LEU A 238 -29.15 22.00 1.89
C LEU A 238 -29.30 23.42 1.32
N PRO A 239 -29.99 24.36 2.05
CA PRO A 239 -30.14 25.74 1.59
C PRO A 239 -28.80 26.46 1.47
N ALA A 240 -28.74 27.42 0.57
CA ALA A 240 -27.54 28.26 0.35
C ALA A 240 -27.35 29.29 1.48
N ASP A 241 -28.41 29.83 2.05
CA ASP A 241 -28.35 30.72 3.22
C ASP A 241 -28.22 29.89 4.49
N ARG A 242 -27.11 30.08 5.16
CA ARG A 242 -26.66 29.29 6.34
C ARG A 242 -26.31 30.16 7.54
N SER A 243 -26.79 31.38 7.58
CA SER A 243 -26.73 32.18 8.79
C SER A 243 -27.56 31.45 9.88
N ALA A 244 -27.23 31.66 11.15
CA ALA A 244 -27.98 31.13 12.29
C ALA A 244 -29.37 31.79 12.42
N SER A 245 -30.05 31.94 11.27
CA SER A 245 -31.41 32.45 11.16
C SER A 245 -32.41 31.41 11.68
N THR A 246 -33.64 31.89 11.95
CA THR A 246 -34.76 31.06 12.42
C THR A 246 -34.98 29.78 11.62
N LYS A 247 -34.71 29.81 10.30
CA LYS A 247 -34.84 28.63 9.41
C LYS A 247 -33.84 27.50 9.72
N TRP A 248 -32.60 27.82 10.05
CA TRP A 248 -31.62 26.82 10.49
C TRP A 248 -31.96 26.27 11.87
N ALA A 249 -32.40 27.13 12.78
CA ALA A 249 -32.88 26.69 14.09
C ALA A 249 -34.05 25.71 13.98
N ASP A 250 -34.92 25.87 12.98
CA ASP A 250 -36.04 24.94 12.74
C ASP A 250 -35.62 23.61 12.11
N LEU A 251 -34.66 23.62 11.18
CA LEU A 251 -34.07 22.41 10.61
C LEU A 251 -33.34 21.58 11.68
N VAL A 252 -32.63 22.24 12.56
CA VAL A 252 -31.88 21.61 13.65
C VAL A 252 -32.78 21.12 14.78
N LYS A 253 -33.93 21.78 15.05
CA LYS A 253 -34.91 21.37 16.09
C LYS A 253 -35.66 20.07 15.81
N GLY A 254 -35.72 19.68 14.54
CA GLY A 254 -36.42 18.44 14.13
C GLY A 254 -35.72 17.15 14.52
N ASP A 255 -34.41 17.18 14.77
CA ASP A 255 -33.60 15.99 15.04
C ASP A 255 -33.32 15.79 16.52
N SER A 256 -33.67 14.61 17.05
CA SER A 256 -33.48 14.23 18.46
C SER A 256 -32.01 14.24 18.91
N PHE A 257 -31.07 14.10 17.98
CA PHE A 257 -29.63 14.12 18.24
C PHE A 257 -29.12 15.51 18.67
N LEU A 258 -29.81 16.56 18.32
CA LEU A 258 -29.41 17.95 18.59
C LEU A 258 -30.13 18.57 19.80
N LYS A 259 -31.12 17.90 20.38
CA LYS A 259 -31.90 18.38 21.52
C LYS A 259 -31.08 18.81 22.74
N PRO A 260 -29.98 18.14 23.12
CA PRO A 260 -29.18 18.58 24.28
C PRO A 260 -28.46 19.92 24.05
N ARG A 261 -28.42 20.43 22.83
CA ARG A 261 -27.69 21.65 22.48
C ARG A 261 -28.53 22.91 22.40
N ALA A 262 -29.85 22.79 22.47
CA ALA A 262 -30.71 23.97 22.54
C ALA A 262 -30.41 24.84 23.78
N ASP A 263 -29.70 24.29 24.76
CA ASP A 263 -29.37 24.96 26.02
C ASP A 263 -27.94 25.49 26.10
N ILE A 264 -27.14 25.33 25.02
CA ILE A 264 -25.77 25.88 24.99
C ILE A 264 -25.87 27.41 24.96
N ASP A 265 -25.61 27.95 26.08
CA ASP A 265 -25.18 29.29 26.43
C ASP A 265 -25.95 30.48 25.83
N VAL A 266 -26.79 31.07 26.66
CA VAL A 266 -27.49 32.34 26.36
C VAL A 266 -26.55 33.51 26.00
N ALA A 267 -25.27 33.43 26.42
CA ALA A 267 -24.27 34.44 26.08
C ALA A 267 -23.73 34.23 24.65
N ALA A 268 -23.56 32.97 24.20
CA ALA A 268 -23.24 32.65 22.80
C ALA A 268 -24.42 32.99 21.87
N ARG A 269 -25.65 32.93 22.33
CA ARG A 269 -26.86 33.30 21.53
C ARG A 269 -26.90 34.77 21.09
N ARG A 270 -26.35 35.68 21.86
CA ARG A 270 -26.39 37.12 21.52
C ARG A 270 -25.40 37.53 20.42
N SER A 271 -24.34 36.76 20.20
CA SER A 271 -23.43 36.89 19.06
C SER A 271 -23.71 35.92 17.92
N ALA A 272 -24.58 34.92 18.13
CA ALA A 272 -24.81 33.78 17.25
C ALA A 272 -25.81 34.07 16.11
N ASP A 273 -26.68 35.07 16.22
CA ASP A 273 -27.70 35.35 15.18
C ASP A 273 -27.12 35.65 13.79
N GLN A 274 -25.83 35.96 13.69
CA GLN A 274 -25.11 36.21 12.44
C GLN A 274 -23.97 35.22 12.17
N ALA A 275 -23.74 34.29 13.09
CA ALA A 275 -22.67 33.30 12.91
C ALA A 275 -23.01 32.31 11.77
N PRO A 276 -22.08 32.00 10.85
CA PRO A 276 -22.30 31.02 9.82
C PRO A 276 -22.42 29.61 10.44
N VAL A 277 -23.34 28.82 9.93
CA VAL A 277 -23.57 27.44 10.37
C VAL A 277 -22.94 26.49 9.37
N VAL A 278 -22.19 25.53 9.87
CA VAL A 278 -21.56 24.49 9.08
C VAL A 278 -22.28 23.15 9.37
N PRO A 279 -23.11 22.68 8.43
CA PRO A 279 -23.78 21.38 8.54
C PRO A 279 -22.78 20.25 8.42
N MET A 280 -22.95 19.19 9.20
CA MET A 280 -22.03 18.08 9.14
C MET A 280 -22.67 16.74 9.52
N VAL A 281 -22.09 15.69 8.95
CA VAL A 281 -22.31 14.30 9.38
C VAL A 281 -21.09 13.91 10.20
N VAL A 282 -21.30 13.48 11.45
CA VAL A 282 -20.23 13.31 12.44
C VAL A 282 -19.93 11.85 12.73
N ASN A 283 -18.69 11.55 13.01
CA ASN A 283 -18.27 10.21 13.41
C ASN A 283 -18.87 9.88 14.80
N SER A 284 -19.56 8.76 14.90
CA SER A 284 -20.16 8.25 16.13
C SER A 284 -19.27 7.27 16.89
N GLU A 285 -18.10 6.93 16.33
CA GLU A 285 -17.18 5.99 16.94
C GLU A 285 -15.92 6.69 17.48
N PRO A 286 -15.37 6.20 18.59
CA PRO A 286 -14.11 6.70 19.10
C PRO A 286 -12.94 6.30 18.18
N ALA A 287 -12.09 7.25 17.88
CA ALA A 287 -10.91 7.00 17.04
C ALA A 287 -9.96 5.93 17.60
N ARG A 288 -9.96 5.76 18.95
CA ARG A 288 -9.14 4.76 19.66
C ARG A 288 -9.80 4.34 20.97
N LYS A 289 -9.39 3.19 21.50
CA LYS A 289 -9.66 2.81 22.90
C LYS A 289 -8.84 3.69 23.84
N LEU A 290 -9.47 4.16 24.88
CA LEU A 290 -8.86 5.01 25.89
C LEU A 290 -9.33 4.54 27.27
N THR A 291 -8.38 4.30 28.18
CA THR A 291 -8.68 3.81 29.52
C THR A 291 -8.14 4.79 30.56
N VAL A 292 -8.88 5.06 31.60
CA VAL A 292 -8.38 5.76 32.80
C VAL A 292 -8.17 4.74 33.89
N ARG A 293 -6.98 4.76 34.48
CA ARG A 293 -6.62 4.06 35.72
C ARG A 293 -6.52 5.07 36.82
N VAL A 294 -7.21 4.83 37.93
CA VAL A 294 -7.14 5.65 39.13
C VAL A 294 -6.52 4.84 40.26
N ASP A 295 -5.37 5.26 40.73
CA ASP A 295 -4.69 4.69 41.87
C ASP A 295 -5.11 5.49 43.11
N ILE A 296 -5.72 4.84 44.09
CA ILE A 296 -6.32 5.40 45.29
C ILE A 296 -5.53 4.91 46.50
N ALA A 297 -4.84 5.80 47.19
CA ALA A 297 -4.15 5.52 48.45
C ALA A 297 -4.82 6.25 49.64
N LEU A 298 -5.31 5.50 50.62
CA LEU A 298 -5.94 6.06 51.79
C LEU A 298 -4.91 6.46 52.82
N ALA A 299 -5.18 7.55 53.55
CA ALA A 299 -4.38 7.90 54.70
C ALA A 299 -4.43 6.78 55.77
N LYS A 300 -3.26 6.49 56.38
CA LYS A 300 -3.12 5.42 57.36
C LYS A 300 -3.74 5.74 58.74
N ARG A 301 -4.07 7.01 58.98
CA ARG A 301 -4.73 7.46 60.22
C ARG A 301 -6.09 8.04 59.97
N THR A 302 -6.91 8.05 60.97
CA THR A 302 -8.20 8.78 60.96
C THR A 302 -7.94 10.24 61.36
N PHE A 303 -8.86 11.11 60.92
CA PHE A 303 -8.81 12.55 61.23
C PHE A 303 -10.08 12.96 61.96
N THR A 304 -9.94 13.91 62.85
CA THR A 304 -11.09 14.56 63.45
C THR A 304 -11.72 15.56 62.50
N ALA A 305 -13.00 15.93 62.70
CA ALA A 305 -13.66 16.92 61.90
C ALA A 305 -12.93 18.28 61.89
N ALA A 306 -12.31 18.65 62.99
CA ALA A 306 -11.51 19.89 63.13
C ALA A 306 -10.24 19.82 62.25
N GLU A 307 -9.53 18.67 62.23
CA GLU A 307 -8.37 18.49 61.36
C GLU A 307 -8.78 18.49 59.87
N LEU A 308 -9.90 17.86 59.52
CA LEU A 308 -10.40 17.86 58.17
C LEU A 308 -10.84 19.26 57.70
N ALA A 309 -11.20 20.12 58.59
CA ALA A 309 -11.56 21.51 58.30
C ALA A 309 -10.29 22.40 58.09
N ASP A 310 -9.11 21.95 58.52
CA ASP A 310 -7.86 22.71 58.33
C ASP A 310 -7.47 22.78 56.85
N PRO A 311 -7.37 23.97 56.22
CA PRO A 311 -6.95 24.13 54.83
C PRO A 311 -5.54 23.55 54.56
N GLY A 312 -4.64 23.61 55.57
CA GLY A 312 -3.24 23.14 55.46
C GLY A 312 -3.08 21.64 55.56
N LEU A 313 -4.11 20.90 55.94
CA LEU A 313 -4.01 19.46 56.17
C LEU A 313 -3.41 18.71 55.00
N LEU A 314 -3.97 18.93 53.80
CA LEU A 314 -3.55 18.15 52.60
C LEU A 314 -2.11 18.42 52.22
N GLU A 315 -1.59 19.62 52.52
CA GLU A 315 -0.22 19.99 52.24
C GLU A 315 0.76 19.38 53.27
N SER A 316 0.33 19.21 54.52
CA SER A 316 1.10 18.66 55.61
C SER A 316 1.40 17.16 55.50
N LEU A 317 0.57 16.41 54.74
CA LEU A 317 0.73 14.97 54.59
C LEU A 317 1.87 14.64 53.62
N THR A 318 2.55 13.54 53.87
CA THR A 318 3.63 13.03 53.00
C THR A 318 3.22 11.71 52.35
N ALA A 319 3.97 11.21 51.40
CA ALA A 319 3.68 9.92 50.76
C ALA A 319 3.68 8.75 51.76
N SER A 320 4.45 8.86 52.82
CA SER A 320 4.52 7.84 53.91
C SER A 320 3.24 7.73 54.73
N ASP A 321 2.42 8.78 54.74
CA ASP A 321 1.15 8.83 55.48
C ASP A 321 0.02 8.05 54.78
N PHE A 322 0.27 7.57 53.57
CA PHE A 322 -0.72 6.85 52.78
C PHE A 322 -0.42 5.34 52.67
N SER A 323 -1.45 4.54 52.54
CA SER A 323 -1.40 3.11 52.28
C SER A 323 -0.93 2.81 50.86
N SER A 324 -0.64 1.54 50.58
CA SER A 324 -0.47 1.10 49.19
C SER A 324 -1.71 1.40 48.35
N PRO A 325 -1.59 1.92 47.12
CA PRO A 325 -2.72 2.28 46.33
C PRO A 325 -3.51 1.05 45.87
N ARG A 326 -4.82 1.19 45.76
CA ARG A 326 -5.74 0.28 45.06
C ARG A 326 -6.10 0.93 43.73
N SER A 327 -6.12 0.16 42.66
CA SER A 327 -6.42 0.70 41.32
C SER A 327 -7.82 0.35 40.88
N VAL A 328 -8.54 1.31 40.31
CA VAL A 328 -9.74 1.12 39.51
C VAL A 328 -9.48 1.53 38.08
N ARG A 329 -10.18 0.91 37.14
CA ARG A 329 -10.05 1.21 35.71
C ARG A 329 -11.42 1.42 35.08
N GLY A 330 -11.49 2.30 34.09
CA GLY A 330 -12.70 2.55 33.31
C GLY A 330 -12.39 2.89 31.86
N ASP A 331 -13.26 2.47 30.96
CA ASP A 331 -13.21 2.85 29.55
C ASP A 331 -13.76 4.27 29.40
N VAL A 332 -12.97 5.14 28.81
CA VAL A 332 -13.32 6.54 28.55
C VAL A 332 -13.24 6.87 27.06
N SER A 333 -13.25 5.85 26.19
CA SER A 333 -13.13 5.99 24.73
C SER A 333 -14.20 6.91 24.13
N SER A 334 -15.40 6.92 24.72
CA SER A 334 -16.50 7.79 24.29
C SER A 334 -16.16 9.30 24.40
N ALA A 335 -15.15 9.67 25.21
CA ALA A 335 -14.63 11.04 25.24
C ALA A 335 -14.06 11.50 23.91
N LEU A 336 -13.61 10.58 23.05
CA LEU A 336 -13.04 10.86 21.72
C LEU A 336 -14.13 11.04 20.64
N VAL A 337 -15.39 10.75 20.94
CA VAL A 337 -16.49 10.88 19.97
C VAL A 337 -16.93 12.34 19.89
N PRO A 338 -16.89 12.98 18.71
CA PRO A 338 -17.40 14.34 18.57
C PRO A 338 -18.85 14.45 18.99
N PHE A 339 -19.20 15.52 19.69
CA PHE A 339 -20.57 15.82 20.15
C PHE A 339 -21.22 14.80 21.09
N SER A 340 -20.57 13.74 21.50
CA SER A 340 -21.11 12.84 22.51
C SER A 340 -21.13 13.51 23.89
N SER A 341 -22.06 13.10 24.72
CA SER A 341 -22.04 13.39 26.15
C SER A 341 -21.63 12.12 26.90
N PRO A 342 -20.31 11.84 26.98
CA PRO A 342 -19.84 10.59 27.53
C PRO A 342 -20.05 10.54 29.03
N ASP A 343 -20.49 9.40 29.53
CA ASP A 343 -20.41 9.11 30.94
C ASP A 343 -18.98 8.68 31.28
N LEU A 344 -18.26 9.55 31.97
CA LEU A 344 -16.88 9.34 32.36
C LEU A 344 -16.73 9.05 33.85
N THR A 345 -17.79 8.56 34.50
CA THR A 345 -17.83 8.31 35.93
C THR A 345 -17.30 6.93 36.28
N LEU A 346 -16.21 6.89 37.02
CA LEU A 346 -15.64 5.69 37.64
C LEU A 346 -16.22 5.51 39.04
N LEU A 347 -16.34 4.29 39.50
CA LEU A 347 -16.83 4.03 40.85
C LEU A 347 -15.69 3.82 41.83
N TRP A 348 -15.74 4.51 42.96
CA TRP A 348 -14.87 4.21 44.08
C TRP A 348 -15.12 2.77 44.58
N PRO A 349 -14.11 2.01 45.03
CA PRO A 349 -14.30 0.64 45.50
C PRO A 349 -15.34 0.57 46.62
N GLY A 350 -16.41 -0.17 46.41
CA GLY A 350 -17.55 -0.29 47.34
C GLY A 350 -18.67 0.74 47.15
N SER A 351 -18.49 1.70 46.22
CA SER A 351 -19.60 2.59 45.85
C SER A 351 -20.56 1.92 44.89
N THR A 352 -21.83 2.25 45.04
CA THR A 352 -22.87 1.93 44.04
C THR A 352 -23.34 3.23 43.39
N ARG A 353 -23.72 3.13 42.12
CA ARG A 353 -24.26 4.27 41.39
C ARG A 353 -25.71 4.52 41.80
N PRO A 354 -26.16 5.77 41.97
CA PRO A 354 -27.57 6.05 42.11
C PRO A 354 -28.34 5.57 40.89
N ASP A 355 -29.52 4.95 41.11
CA ASP A 355 -30.37 4.41 40.04
C ASP A 355 -31.08 5.49 39.20
N ASP A 356 -30.89 6.76 39.51
CA ASP A 356 -31.54 7.86 38.79
C ASP A 356 -30.82 8.17 37.51
N ASP A 357 -31.60 8.27 36.41
CA ASP A 357 -31.22 8.66 35.04
C ASP A 357 -30.56 10.06 34.91
N GLY A 358 -30.34 10.72 36.00
CA GLY A 358 -29.55 11.92 36.14
C GLY A 358 -28.06 11.66 36.08
N ALA A 359 -27.56 11.00 34.99
CA ALA A 359 -26.14 10.88 34.73
C ALA A 359 -25.53 12.29 34.72
N MET A 360 -24.81 12.60 35.79
CA MET A 360 -24.16 13.89 35.92
C MET A 360 -23.02 14.01 34.94
N SER A 361 -23.29 14.58 33.79
CA SER A 361 -22.26 15.19 32.98
C SER A 361 -21.76 16.43 33.72
N LEU A 362 -20.69 16.27 34.47
CA LEU A 362 -20.04 17.39 35.20
C LEU A 362 -19.51 18.50 34.29
N SER A 363 -19.39 18.19 33.00
CA SER A 363 -19.03 19.18 31.97
C SER A 363 -19.77 18.83 30.70
N GLN A 364 -20.59 19.71 30.20
CA GLN A 364 -21.09 19.58 28.85
C GLN A 364 -19.89 19.66 27.87
N PRO A 365 -19.68 18.67 27.03
CA PRO A 365 -18.55 18.69 26.13
C PRO A 365 -18.73 19.81 25.10
N VAL A 366 -17.93 20.83 25.19
CA VAL A 366 -17.91 21.89 24.19
C VAL A 366 -17.06 21.43 23.04
N THR A 367 -17.68 21.15 21.90
CA THR A 367 -17.01 20.91 20.65
C THR A 367 -17.01 22.20 19.84
N SER A 368 -15.83 22.75 19.59
CA SER A 368 -15.64 23.93 18.75
C SER A 368 -15.15 23.55 17.37
N LEU A 369 -15.46 24.37 16.39
CA LEU A 369 -14.99 24.20 15.01
C LEU A 369 -13.91 25.24 14.72
N ALA A 370 -12.73 24.79 14.34
CA ALA A 370 -11.61 25.64 13.99
C ALA A 370 -11.22 25.43 12.52
N PRO A 371 -11.16 26.51 11.71
CA PRO A 371 -10.55 26.44 10.38
C PRO A 371 -9.09 26.03 10.49
N MET A 372 -8.67 25.04 9.70
CA MET A 372 -7.31 24.51 9.77
C MET A 372 -6.85 23.99 8.41
N LEU A 373 -5.60 24.24 8.09
CA LEU A 373 -4.87 23.64 6.98
C LEU A 373 -3.89 22.62 7.55
N ILE A 374 -3.94 21.40 7.07
CA ILE A 374 -3.03 20.33 7.51
C ILE A 374 -2.10 20.01 6.35
N GLY A 375 -0.80 20.17 6.56
CA GLY A 375 0.24 19.86 5.58
C GLY A 375 0.44 18.38 5.36
N ARG A 376 1.41 18.05 4.50
CA ARG A 376 1.84 16.67 4.23
C ARG A 376 2.94 16.26 5.19
N PRO A 377 3.10 14.95 5.46
CA PRO A 377 4.32 14.46 6.09
C PRO A 377 5.51 14.61 5.14
N ASP A 378 6.68 14.90 5.70
CA ASP A 378 7.95 14.83 4.98
C ASP A 378 8.68 13.53 5.26
N TYR A 379 9.44 13.05 4.26
CA TYR A 379 10.14 11.79 4.32
C TYR A 379 11.59 11.92 3.88
N THR A 380 12.50 11.26 4.59
CA THR A 380 13.90 11.10 4.19
C THR A 380 14.23 9.64 3.96
N ALA A 381 15.11 9.34 2.99
CA ALA A 381 15.49 7.96 2.71
C ALA A 381 16.22 7.34 3.90
N LYS A 382 15.83 6.13 4.30
CA LYS A 382 16.47 5.34 5.36
C LYS A 382 16.36 3.86 5.04
N THR A 383 17.47 3.14 5.10
CA THR A 383 17.50 1.71 4.77
C THR A 383 16.99 0.88 5.94
N PRO A 384 15.99 0.02 5.75
CA PRO A 384 15.51 -0.88 6.80
C PRO A 384 16.52 -2.00 7.08
N PRO A 385 16.48 -2.64 8.27
CA PRO A 385 17.42 -3.70 8.67
C PRO A 385 17.48 -4.89 7.70
N GLY A 386 16.40 -5.20 7.01
CA GLY A 386 16.31 -6.27 6.01
C GLY A 386 16.75 -5.86 4.59
N GLY A 387 17.21 -4.63 4.40
CA GLY A 387 17.46 -4.06 3.06
C GLY A 387 16.17 -3.64 2.34
N GLY A 388 16.32 -3.09 1.14
CA GLY A 388 15.19 -2.57 0.35
C GLY A 388 14.96 -1.08 0.51
N ALA A 389 13.87 -0.58 -0.08
CA ALA A 389 13.49 0.82 0.00
C ALA A 389 12.77 1.11 1.32
N GLY A 390 13.22 2.13 2.03
CA GLY A 390 12.58 2.60 3.24
C GLY A 390 12.79 4.09 3.44
N PHE A 391 11.96 4.67 4.29
CA PHE A 391 11.99 6.10 4.60
C PHE A 391 11.87 6.31 6.10
N GLN A 392 12.30 7.47 6.53
CA GLN A 392 12.04 8.00 7.87
C GLN A 392 11.05 9.15 7.75
N VAL A 393 10.01 9.13 8.56
CA VAL A 393 9.09 10.25 8.71
C VAL A 393 9.79 11.39 9.46
N VAL A 394 9.71 12.61 8.95
CA VAL A 394 10.34 13.77 9.57
C VAL A 394 9.40 14.40 10.58
N PRO A 395 9.78 14.49 11.87
CA PRO A 395 8.96 15.17 12.86
C PRO A 395 8.81 16.67 12.55
N ALA A 396 7.57 17.18 12.57
CA ALA A 396 7.28 18.60 12.35
C ALA A 396 7.31 19.41 13.67
N GLY A 397 7.20 18.75 14.82
CA GLY A 397 7.22 19.44 16.11
C GLY A 397 6.47 18.68 17.20
N ILE A 398 6.19 19.35 18.30
CA ILE A 398 5.32 18.88 19.38
C ILE A 398 4.16 19.84 19.50
N VAL A 399 2.95 19.32 19.46
CA VAL A 399 1.70 20.07 19.58
C VAL A 399 0.82 19.42 20.65
N ARG A 400 -0.24 20.11 21.04
CA ARG A 400 -1.31 19.48 21.82
C ARG A 400 -2.29 18.77 20.91
N ALA A 401 -2.86 17.68 21.41
CA ALA A 401 -3.80 16.86 20.63
C ALA A 401 -5.04 17.63 20.14
N ASP A 402 -5.48 18.65 20.88
CA ASP A 402 -6.60 19.53 20.50
C ASP A 402 -6.19 20.69 19.59
N GLY A 403 -4.89 20.81 19.28
CA GLY A 403 -4.33 21.90 18.49
C GLY A 403 -4.21 23.23 19.24
N SER A 404 -4.43 23.28 20.55
CA SER A 404 -4.17 24.46 21.38
C SER A 404 -2.68 24.62 21.67
N SER A 405 -2.24 25.85 21.95
CA SER A 405 -0.84 26.13 22.32
C SER A 405 -0.56 25.85 23.80
N GLU A 406 -1.56 26.01 24.65
CA GLU A 406 -1.45 25.92 26.10
C GLU A 406 -2.38 24.87 26.69
N ALA A 407 -2.08 24.39 27.89
CA ALA A 407 -2.96 23.52 28.62
C ALA A 407 -4.23 24.26 29.05
N ASP A 408 -5.37 23.56 29.07
CA ASP A 408 -6.60 24.08 29.63
C ASP A 408 -6.35 24.48 31.11
N PRO A 409 -6.49 25.75 31.47
CA PRO A 409 -6.26 26.22 32.83
C PRO A 409 -7.12 25.49 33.86
N GLN A 410 -8.37 25.16 33.51
CA GLN A 410 -9.28 24.45 34.41
C GLN A 410 -8.86 23.00 34.63
N ALA A 411 -8.41 22.32 33.59
CA ALA A 411 -7.89 20.96 33.71
C ALA A 411 -6.60 20.92 34.55
N VAL A 412 -5.71 21.88 34.37
CA VAL A 412 -4.49 22.04 35.20
C VAL A 412 -4.88 22.36 36.66
N ALA A 413 -5.86 23.22 36.89
CA ALA A 413 -6.37 23.50 38.22
C ALA A 413 -6.95 22.24 38.89
N ASN A 414 -7.54 21.33 38.13
CA ASN A 414 -8.03 20.04 38.59
C ASN A 414 -6.92 18.95 38.67
N GLY A 415 -5.65 19.34 38.65
CA GLY A 415 -4.53 18.45 38.89
C GLY A 415 -3.96 17.76 37.64
N MET A 416 -4.40 18.13 36.41
CA MET A 416 -3.80 17.62 35.19
C MET A 416 -2.38 18.19 35.03
N ASP A 417 -1.45 17.31 34.62
CA ASP A 417 -0.11 17.73 34.24
C ASP A 417 -0.17 18.74 33.05
N PRO A 418 0.42 19.93 33.17
CA PRO A 418 0.46 20.88 32.04
C PRO A 418 1.04 20.35 30.73
N LYS A 419 1.89 19.31 30.84
CA LYS A 419 2.45 18.61 29.67
C LYS A 419 1.52 17.52 29.09
N ALA A 420 0.42 17.23 29.76
CA ALA A 420 -0.53 16.23 29.29
C ALA A 420 -1.09 16.57 27.91
N GLY A 421 -1.35 15.56 27.12
CA GLY A 421 -1.91 15.71 25.77
C GLY A 421 -0.97 16.27 24.72
N ARG A 422 0.33 16.41 25.03
CA ARG A 422 1.33 16.70 24.01
C ARG A 422 1.54 15.45 23.14
N VAL A 423 1.54 15.66 21.83
CA VAL A 423 1.78 14.62 20.83
C VAL A 423 2.82 15.10 19.84
N ARG A 424 3.54 14.15 19.23
CA ARG A 424 4.44 14.46 18.14
C ARG A 424 3.62 14.77 16.89
N ALA A 425 3.90 15.91 16.24
CA ALA A 425 3.37 16.24 14.93
C ALA A 425 4.34 15.77 13.85
N TYR A 426 3.79 15.19 12.79
CA TYR A 426 4.51 14.82 11.57
C TYR A 426 4.01 15.61 10.36
N ARG A 427 2.98 16.41 10.55
CA ARG A 427 2.37 17.29 9.55
C ARG A 427 2.28 18.70 10.15
N SER A 428 2.46 19.72 9.32
CA SER A 428 2.17 21.07 9.75
C SER A 428 0.67 21.27 9.93
N ALA A 429 0.30 22.17 10.84
CA ALA A 429 -1.08 22.60 11.04
C ALA A 429 -1.08 24.13 11.15
N ASP A 430 -1.68 24.79 10.16
CA ASP A 430 -1.77 26.21 10.08
C ASP A 430 -3.23 26.65 10.22
N ALA A 431 -3.47 27.74 10.93
CA ALA A 431 -4.81 28.33 11.01
C ALA A 431 -5.19 28.86 9.61
N ALA A 432 -6.27 28.35 9.04
CA ALA A 432 -6.84 28.93 7.84
C ALA A 432 -7.46 30.28 8.24
N GLY A 433 -7.04 31.39 7.60
CA GLY A 433 -7.39 32.73 7.96
C GLY A 433 -8.86 33.17 7.80
N ALA A 434 -9.80 32.22 7.76
CA ALA A 434 -11.23 32.48 7.60
C ALA A 434 -12.00 32.34 8.92
N ALA A 435 -13.15 32.95 8.98
CA ALA A 435 -14.15 33.06 10.03
C ALA A 435 -13.94 32.25 11.32
N SER A 436 -13.36 32.87 12.33
CA SER A 436 -13.55 32.45 13.71
C SER A 436 -15.03 32.66 14.11
N GLY A 437 -15.67 31.58 14.60
CA GLY A 437 -17.04 31.68 15.13
C GLY A 437 -18.10 30.90 14.32
N ALA A 438 -17.71 30.09 13.36
CA ALA A 438 -18.63 29.19 12.68
C ALA A 438 -19.20 28.15 13.66
N LEU A 439 -20.51 27.92 13.58
CA LEU A 439 -21.22 26.99 14.47
C LEU A 439 -21.33 25.61 13.78
N PRO A 440 -20.84 24.54 14.40
CA PRO A 440 -21.03 23.20 13.86
C PRO A 440 -22.47 22.73 14.08
N ALA A 441 -23.12 22.22 13.03
CA ALA A 441 -24.48 21.68 13.07
C ALA A 441 -24.49 20.21 12.64
N PRO A 442 -24.42 19.26 13.60
CA PRO A 442 -24.53 17.84 13.27
C PRO A 442 -25.94 17.53 12.76
N LEU A 443 -26.05 17.03 11.52
CA LEU A 443 -27.29 16.62 10.87
C LEU A 443 -27.47 15.10 10.82
N GLY A 444 -26.40 14.36 10.99
CA GLY A 444 -26.39 12.91 10.98
C GLY A 444 -25.10 12.36 11.57
N VAL A 445 -25.05 11.05 11.66
CA VAL A 445 -23.88 10.31 12.14
C VAL A 445 -23.43 9.29 11.10
N TYR A 446 -22.17 8.92 11.18
CA TYR A 446 -21.59 7.80 10.45
C TYR A 446 -20.65 6.99 11.35
N THR A 447 -20.29 5.81 10.90
CA THR A 447 -19.34 4.91 11.54
C THR A 447 -18.13 4.69 10.62
N THR A 448 -17.03 4.18 11.15
CA THR A 448 -15.88 3.82 10.32
C THR A 448 -16.20 2.73 9.30
N ALA A 449 -17.20 1.89 9.58
CA ALA A 449 -17.70 0.88 8.65
C ALA A 449 -18.33 1.49 7.38
N ASP A 450 -18.93 2.68 7.47
CA ASP A 450 -19.51 3.39 6.33
C ASP A 450 -18.42 3.90 5.35
N LEU A 451 -17.19 4.03 5.83
CA LEU A 451 -16.04 4.43 5.03
C LEU A 451 -15.30 3.24 4.40
N ASN A 452 -15.71 2.02 4.69
CA ASN A 452 -15.07 0.84 4.11
C ASN A 452 -15.28 0.81 2.60
N ASP A 453 -14.20 0.89 1.86
CA ASP A 453 -14.20 0.73 0.41
C ASP A 453 -13.93 -0.73 0.06
N PRO A 454 -14.90 -1.48 -0.48
CA PRO A 454 -14.69 -2.86 -0.91
C PRO A 454 -13.57 -2.99 -1.95
N SER A 455 -13.25 -1.90 -2.66
CA SER A 455 -12.15 -1.88 -3.62
C SER A 455 -10.76 -1.77 -2.96
N SER A 456 -10.67 -1.53 -1.65
CA SER A 456 -9.40 -1.39 -0.91
C SER A 456 -8.49 -2.62 -1.03
N GLN A 457 -9.06 -3.79 -1.27
CA GLN A 457 -8.33 -5.04 -1.49
C GLN A 457 -7.95 -5.28 -2.96
N GLN A 458 -8.43 -4.46 -3.89
CA GLN A 458 -8.13 -4.62 -5.32
C GLN A 458 -6.67 -4.31 -5.62
N ALA A 459 -6.16 -4.95 -6.67
CA ALA A 459 -4.77 -4.78 -7.09
C ALA A 459 -4.45 -3.35 -7.56
N SER A 460 -5.43 -2.61 -8.06
CA SER A 460 -5.31 -1.22 -8.54
C SER A 460 -5.96 -0.20 -7.59
N TYR A 461 -6.07 -0.54 -6.32
CA TYR A 461 -6.63 0.40 -5.34
C TYR A 461 -5.83 1.71 -5.29
N VAL A 462 -6.55 2.81 -5.26
CA VAL A 462 -6.02 4.16 -5.01
C VAL A 462 -6.85 4.77 -3.90
N PRO A 463 -6.24 5.29 -2.82
CA PRO A 463 -6.96 5.86 -1.71
C PRO A 463 -7.94 6.96 -2.13
N LEU A 464 -9.13 6.94 -1.56
CA LEU A 464 -10.15 7.97 -1.81
C LEU A 464 -9.93 9.24 -0.99
N GLY A 465 -9.11 9.17 0.05
CA GLY A 465 -8.79 10.28 0.93
C GLY A 465 -9.82 10.54 2.04
N VAL A 466 -10.86 9.72 2.12
CA VAL A 466 -11.91 9.80 3.14
C VAL A 466 -11.82 8.68 4.18
N SER A 467 -11.12 7.59 3.87
CA SER A 467 -10.96 6.46 4.77
C SER A 467 -9.81 6.66 5.75
N SER A 468 -9.87 5.91 6.84
CA SER A 468 -8.78 5.82 7.79
C SER A 468 -7.56 5.07 7.23
N ALA A 469 -6.47 5.16 7.95
CA ALA A 469 -5.20 4.53 7.61
C ALA A 469 -5.16 3.01 7.84
N ASP A 470 -6.07 2.25 7.25
CA ASP A 470 -6.06 0.79 7.28
C ASP A 470 -4.87 0.18 6.50
N GLY A 471 -3.73 0.80 6.52
CA GLY A 471 -2.57 0.39 5.76
C GLY A 471 -1.25 0.56 6.50
N THR A 472 -1.28 0.86 7.79
CA THR A 472 -0.05 0.97 8.60
C THR A 472 -0.05 -0.09 9.69
N TRP A 473 1.02 -0.89 9.76
CA TRP A 473 1.15 -1.95 10.75
C TRP A 473 2.60 -2.14 11.20
N ARG A 474 2.76 -2.55 12.45
CA ARG A 474 4.02 -3.04 12.99
C ARG A 474 4.15 -4.52 12.65
N THR A 475 5.31 -4.95 12.22
CA THR A 475 5.64 -6.37 12.08
C THR A 475 6.29 -6.83 13.38
N SER A 476 5.61 -7.69 14.12
CA SER A 476 6.19 -8.30 15.33
C SER A 476 7.19 -9.38 14.97
N SER A 477 8.03 -9.79 15.93
CA SER A 477 8.98 -10.91 15.80
C SER A 477 8.32 -12.26 15.45
N THR A 478 6.99 -12.33 15.56
CA THR A 478 6.17 -13.52 15.24
C THR A 478 5.45 -13.43 13.91
N ASP A 479 5.85 -12.50 13.00
CA ASP A 479 5.21 -12.21 11.69
C ASP A 479 3.72 -11.79 11.78
N LYS A 480 3.23 -11.48 12.96
CA LYS A 480 1.89 -10.89 13.11
C LYS A 480 1.92 -9.42 12.69
N ARG A 481 0.99 -9.04 11.85
CA ARG A 481 0.74 -7.64 11.49
C ARG A 481 -0.19 -7.03 12.53
N GLU A 482 0.32 -6.07 13.29
CA GLU A 482 -0.48 -5.34 14.26
C GLU A 482 -0.77 -3.93 13.72
N PRO A 483 -2.03 -3.53 13.61
CA PRO A 483 -2.36 -2.22 13.09
C PRO A 483 -1.86 -1.13 14.04
N VAL A 484 -1.19 -0.13 13.48
CA VAL A 484 -0.81 1.08 14.21
C VAL A 484 -1.95 2.08 14.08
N ALA A 485 -2.61 2.38 15.18
CA ALA A 485 -3.63 3.42 15.19
C ALA A 485 -3.00 4.81 15.24
N ALA A 486 -3.65 5.79 14.60
CA ALA A 486 -3.26 7.20 14.68
C ALA A 486 -3.17 7.68 16.14
N ASN A 487 -2.34 8.67 16.43
CA ASN A 487 -2.32 9.32 17.74
C ASN A 487 -3.61 10.16 17.94
N LEU A 488 -3.71 10.88 19.05
CA LEU A 488 -4.91 11.66 19.38
C LEU A 488 -5.03 12.98 18.59
N SER A 489 -4.13 13.23 17.65
CA SER A 489 -4.06 14.46 16.89
C SER A 489 -4.30 14.22 15.40
N ASN A 490 -4.84 15.24 14.74
CA ASN A 490 -5.01 15.27 13.28
C ASN A 490 -3.72 15.58 12.51
N VAL A 491 -2.60 15.81 13.20
CA VAL A 491 -1.27 16.09 12.61
C VAL A 491 -0.30 14.90 12.67
N ASP A 492 -0.82 13.71 12.91
CA ASP A 492 -0.07 12.46 12.82
C ASP A 492 0.34 12.11 11.38
N PHE A 493 1.32 11.24 11.18
CA PHE A 493 1.65 10.68 9.87
C PHE A 493 0.58 9.67 9.40
N ILE A 494 -0.19 9.11 10.32
CA ILE A 494 -1.37 8.28 10.06
C ILE A 494 -2.61 9.16 10.10
N THR A 495 -3.41 9.14 9.03
CA THR A 495 -4.68 9.85 8.99
C THR A 495 -5.77 9.00 9.68
N ALA A 496 -6.32 9.49 10.77
CA ALA A 496 -7.51 8.90 11.37
C ALA A 496 -8.75 9.18 10.50
N ALA A 497 -9.81 8.39 10.70
CA ALA A 497 -11.10 8.70 10.11
C ALA A 497 -11.52 10.14 10.47
N PRO A 498 -12.11 10.91 9.53
CA PRO A 498 -12.57 12.26 9.82
C PRO A 498 -13.52 12.32 11.01
N GLY A 499 -13.44 13.37 11.79
CA GLY A 499 -14.44 13.62 12.84
C GLY A 499 -15.79 14.03 12.28
N ALA A 500 -15.78 14.66 11.08
CA ALA A 500 -17.00 15.03 10.39
C ALA A 500 -16.77 15.24 8.89
N PHE A 501 -17.85 15.05 8.12
CA PHE A 501 -17.98 15.50 6.75
C PHE A 501 -18.91 16.70 6.67
N THR A 502 -18.58 17.67 5.81
CA THR A 502 -19.44 18.81 5.46
C THR A 502 -19.53 18.91 3.94
N ASP A 503 -20.48 19.71 3.45
CA ASP A 503 -20.56 20.00 2.01
C ASP A 503 -19.59 21.11 1.59
N LEU A 504 -19.52 21.41 0.30
CA LEU A 504 -18.60 22.43 -0.24
C LEU A 504 -18.87 23.84 0.29
N GLU A 505 -20.12 24.17 0.59
CA GLU A 505 -20.47 25.49 1.13
C GLU A 505 -20.01 25.62 2.59
N GLY A 506 -20.13 24.54 3.39
CA GLY A 506 -19.50 24.47 4.70
C GLY A 506 -17.97 24.60 4.59
N GLY A 507 -17.39 23.97 3.59
CA GLY A 507 -15.97 24.11 3.26
C GLY A 507 -15.58 25.55 2.91
N ARG A 508 -16.40 26.25 2.10
CA ARG A 508 -16.20 27.68 1.78
C ARG A 508 -16.28 28.57 3.02
N THR A 509 -17.21 28.28 3.91
CA THR A 509 -17.32 28.98 5.19
C THR A 509 -16.03 28.91 6.00
N LEU A 510 -15.34 27.77 5.99
CA LEU A 510 -14.12 27.53 6.76
C LEU A 510 -12.83 27.96 6.03
N ARG A 511 -12.73 27.78 4.73
CA ARG A 511 -11.49 28.01 3.94
C ARG A 511 -11.63 29.10 2.87
N GLY A 512 -12.77 29.73 2.73
CA GLY A 512 -13.01 30.76 1.72
C GLY A 512 -13.16 30.19 0.30
N GLN A 513 -12.53 30.81 -0.70
CA GLN A 513 -12.78 30.51 -2.12
C GLN A 513 -12.17 29.20 -2.62
N THR A 514 -11.22 28.63 -1.90
CA THR A 514 -10.48 27.42 -2.32
C THR A 514 -10.60 26.29 -1.30
N PRO A 515 -11.83 25.76 -1.07
CA PRO A 515 -12.07 24.74 -0.05
C PRO A 515 -11.64 23.33 -0.47
N ILE A 516 -11.21 23.13 -1.72
CA ILE A 516 -10.93 21.83 -2.32
C ILE A 516 -9.43 21.61 -2.38
N ASP A 517 -8.94 20.51 -1.83
CA ASP A 517 -7.54 20.10 -1.94
C ASP A 517 -7.29 19.29 -3.21
N ALA A 518 -8.23 18.42 -3.56
CA ALA A 518 -8.15 17.60 -4.76
C ALA A 518 -9.52 17.33 -5.37
N VAL A 519 -9.53 17.06 -6.68
CA VAL A 519 -10.71 16.55 -7.38
C VAL A 519 -10.38 15.19 -7.97
N ARG A 520 -11.16 14.18 -7.61
CA ARG A 520 -11.02 12.81 -8.12
C ARG A 520 -11.93 12.68 -9.34
N VAL A 521 -11.30 12.51 -10.51
CA VAL A 521 -12.01 12.49 -11.80
C VAL A 521 -12.09 11.06 -12.33
N ARG A 522 -13.31 10.62 -12.64
CA ARG A 522 -13.60 9.40 -13.36
C ARG A 522 -13.92 9.74 -14.82
N VAL A 523 -13.23 9.07 -15.74
CA VAL A 523 -13.40 9.25 -17.19
C VAL A 523 -14.44 8.27 -17.71
N GLY A 524 -15.45 8.77 -18.42
CA GLY A 524 -16.50 7.97 -18.98
C GLY A 524 -16.12 7.23 -20.28
N GLY A 525 -16.89 6.18 -20.60
CA GLY A 525 -16.74 5.42 -21.84
C GLY A 525 -15.47 4.58 -21.93
N ILE A 526 -14.86 4.21 -20.81
CA ILE A 526 -13.70 3.31 -20.73
C ILE A 526 -14.18 1.93 -20.36
N THR A 527 -13.92 0.95 -21.22
CA THR A 527 -14.36 -0.45 -21.06
C THR A 527 -13.23 -1.42 -20.72
N GLY A 528 -11.95 -1.02 -20.88
CA GLY A 528 -10.82 -1.90 -20.65
C GLY A 528 -9.45 -1.24 -20.72
N TYR A 529 -8.40 -1.99 -20.42
CA TYR A 529 -6.99 -1.55 -20.48
C TYR A 529 -6.49 -1.53 -21.93
N THR A 530 -6.88 -0.51 -22.67
CA THR A 530 -6.52 -0.33 -24.07
C THR A 530 -5.69 0.94 -24.28
N ALA A 531 -4.91 0.99 -25.36
CA ALA A 531 -4.18 2.20 -25.74
C ALA A 531 -5.13 3.38 -25.97
N GLN A 532 -6.32 3.14 -26.49
CA GLN A 532 -7.35 4.16 -26.67
C GLN A 532 -7.86 4.70 -25.33
N ALA A 533 -8.09 3.84 -24.34
CA ALA A 533 -8.49 4.24 -22.98
C ALA A 533 -7.43 5.13 -22.34
N GLN A 534 -6.15 4.72 -22.44
CA GLN A 534 -5.02 5.50 -21.91
C GLN A 534 -4.89 6.86 -22.59
N GLN A 535 -5.04 6.91 -23.92
CA GLN A 535 -5.02 8.17 -24.68
C GLN A 535 -6.19 9.08 -24.29
N ARG A 536 -7.39 8.54 -24.06
CA ARG A 536 -8.55 9.31 -23.61
C ARG A 536 -8.32 9.91 -22.23
N ILE A 537 -7.81 9.13 -21.27
CA ILE A 537 -7.46 9.62 -19.93
C ILE A 537 -6.38 10.72 -20.02
N ALA A 538 -5.34 10.49 -20.82
CA ALA A 538 -4.26 11.47 -21.03
C ALA A 538 -4.76 12.76 -21.69
N ALA A 539 -5.68 12.66 -22.65
CA ALA A 539 -6.28 13.83 -23.30
C ALA A 539 -7.11 14.68 -22.33
N ILE A 540 -7.92 14.05 -21.46
CA ILE A 540 -8.69 14.75 -20.43
C ILE A 540 -7.73 15.36 -19.38
N ALA A 541 -6.70 14.63 -18.94
CA ALA A 541 -5.69 15.18 -18.06
C ALA A 541 -5.00 16.42 -18.67
N GLY A 542 -4.68 16.39 -19.97
CA GLY A 542 -4.12 17.53 -20.69
C GLY A 542 -5.09 18.73 -20.75
N GLN A 543 -6.40 18.51 -20.94
CA GLN A 543 -7.40 19.57 -20.89
C GLN A 543 -7.50 20.20 -19.48
N ILE A 544 -7.44 19.38 -18.43
CA ILE A 544 -7.42 19.88 -17.04
C ILE A 544 -6.15 20.69 -16.78
N GLN A 545 -4.99 20.24 -17.26
CA GLN A 545 -3.73 20.99 -17.15
C GLN A 545 -3.80 22.34 -17.88
N ALA A 546 -4.51 22.42 -19.01
CA ALA A 546 -4.74 23.67 -19.73
C ALA A 546 -5.58 24.69 -18.94
N LEU A 547 -6.38 24.24 -17.94
CA LEU A 547 -7.06 25.11 -17.00
C LEU A 547 -6.12 25.72 -15.94
N GLY A 548 -4.84 25.34 -15.92
CA GLY A 548 -3.86 25.83 -14.95
C GLY A 548 -3.76 24.97 -13.68
N LEU A 549 -4.33 23.78 -13.68
CA LEU A 549 -4.30 22.81 -12.59
C LEU A 549 -3.27 21.71 -12.83
N SER A 550 -2.89 21.00 -11.78
CA SER A 550 -2.13 19.74 -11.91
C SER A 550 -3.09 18.57 -12.10
N ALA A 551 -2.77 17.68 -13.02
CA ALA A 551 -3.55 16.46 -13.27
C ALA A 551 -2.62 15.25 -13.27
N THR A 552 -2.74 14.43 -12.24
CA THR A 552 -1.95 13.19 -12.07
C THR A 552 -2.81 12.00 -12.46
N ILE A 553 -2.37 11.24 -13.47
CA ILE A 553 -3.04 10.01 -13.86
C ILE A 553 -2.75 8.94 -12.80
N VAL A 554 -3.80 8.47 -12.15
CA VAL A 554 -3.74 7.41 -11.14
C VAL A 554 -4.31 6.08 -11.63
N ALA A 555 -4.97 6.07 -12.79
CA ALA A 555 -5.36 4.84 -13.45
C ALA A 555 -4.13 3.95 -13.70
N GLY A 556 -4.23 2.68 -13.39
CA GLY A 556 -3.09 1.76 -13.44
C GLY A 556 -2.08 1.90 -12.31
N SER A 557 -2.40 2.63 -11.25
CA SER A 557 -1.61 2.65 -10.01
C SER A 557 -1.92 1.42 -9.15
N SER A 558 -1.03 1.10 -8.21
CA SER A 558 -1.20 -0.07 -7.34
C SER A 558 -0.52 0.13 -6.00
N PRO A 559 -1.11 -0.37 -4.89
CA PRO A 559 -0.48 -0.36 -3.57
C PRO A 559 0.76 -1.24 -3.52
N GLN A 560 1.74 -0.79 -2.73
CA GLN A 560 2.88 -1.61 -2.33
C GLN A 560 3.30 -1.30 -0.89
N PRO A 561 3.79 -2.30 -0.14
CA PRO A 561 4.31 -2.07 1.20
C PRO A 561 5.63 -1.30 1.14
N VAL A 562 5.75 -0.29 2.01
CA VAL A 562 6.95 0.53 2.21
C VAL A 562 7.32 0.50 3.68
N SER A 563 8.60 0.32 3.99
CA SER A 563 9.10 0.37 5.36
C SER A 563 9.32 1.81 5.78
N LEU A 564 8.69 2.21 6.90
CA LEU A 564 8.85 3.54 7.49
C LEU A 564 9.46 3.43 8.88
N PHE A 565 10.46 4.26 9.14
CA PHE A 565 10.96 4.48 10.49
C PHE A 565 10.29 5.72 11.08
N VAL A 566 9.67 5.57 12.24
CA VAL A 566 8.95 6.66 12.91
C VAL A 566 9.68 6.99 14.21
N PRO A 567 10.45 8.09 14.22
CA PRO A 567 11.16 8.53 15.42
C PRO A 567 10.23 9.29 16.35
N ASP A 568 10.56 9.32 17.62
CA ASP A 568 9.95 10.20 18.66
C ASP A 568 8.42 10.11 18.76
N TYR A 569 7.82 8.98 18.46
CA TYR A 569 6.35 8.85 18.37
C TYR A 569 5.65 9.03 19.73
N PHE A 570 6.29 8.57 20.77
CA PHE A 570 5.80 8.69 22.13
C PHE A 570 6.62 9.77 22.85
N PRO A 571 6.11 11.01 22.95
CA PRO A 571 6.81 12.03 23.72
C PRO A 571 6.80 11.63 25.19
N ASP A 572 7.97 11.32 25.74
CA ASP A 572 8.11 11.06 27.17
C ASP A 572 7.94 12.35 27.98
N ARG A 573 7.52 12.20 29.23
CA ARG A 573 7.38 13.28 30.21
C ARG A 573 8.70 13.83 30.68
N SER A 574 9.74 12.99 30.68
CA SER A 574 11.11 13.38 31.04
C SER A 574 11.81 14.18 29.93
N GLY A 575 11.27 14.22 28.72
CA GLY A 575 11.89 14.83 27.57
C GLY A 575 12.57 13.83 26.63
N ASP A 576 12.64 12.56 27.01
CA ASP A 576 13.13 11.47 26.16
C ASP A 576 11.95 10.91 25.37
N ALA A 577 11.97 11.07 24.05
CA ALA A 577 10.95 10.53 23.17
C ALA A 577 11.30 9.08 22.80
N ALA A 578 10.30 8.21 22.82
CA ALA A 578 10.47 6.84 22.36
C ALA A 578 10.06 6.71 20.90
N ASP A 579 10.86 6.00 20.12
CA ASP A 579 10.58 5.69 18.73
C ASP A 579 9.46 4.63 18.63
N LEU A 580 8.54 4.80 17.69
CA LEU A 580 7.67 3.70 17.26
C LEU A 580 8.51 2.64 16.52
N GLY A 581 9.64 3.06 15.94
CA GLY A 581 10.53 2.21 15.19
C GLY A 581 10.05 1.95 13.76
N TRP A 582 10.35 0.75 13.24
CA TRP A 582 9.97 0.37 11.89
C TRP A 582 8.52 -0.12 11.81
N VAL A 583 7.78 0.48 10.90
CA VAL A 583 6.41 0.08 10.54
C VAL A 583 6.34 -0.14 9.04
N SER A 584 5.36 -0.89 8.59
CA SER A 584 5.02 -1.04 7.18
C SER A 584 3.77 -0.24 6.87
N GLN A 585 3.79 0.51 5.78
CA GLN A 585 2.65 1.27 5.29
C GLN A 585 2.43 1.00 3.80
N GLU A 586 1.19 0.93 3.36
CA GLU A 586 0.88 0.78 1.95
C GLU A 586 0.91 2.13 1.24
N TRP A 587 1.84 2.26 0.29
CA TRP A 587 1.96 3.43 -0.57
C TRP A 587 1.45 3.13 -1.97
N THR A 588 0.94 4.14 -2.65
CA THR A 588 0.47 4.00 -4.02
C THR A 588 1.62 4.20 -5.00
N THR A 589 1.83 3.21 -5.87
CA THR A 589 2.79 3.28 -6.96
C THR A 589 2.11 3.75 -8.24
N LEU A 590 2.42 4.97 -8.67
CA LEU A 590 1.86 5.54 -9.89
C LEU A 590 2.36 4.80 -11.14
N GLY A 591 1.46 4.54 -12.11
CA GLY A 591 1.80 3.88 -13.36
C GLY A 591 2.25 2.41 -13.22
N ALA A 592 1.85 1.72 -12.17
CA ALA A 592 2.22 0.32 -11.91
C ALA A 592 1.83 -0.61 -13.08
N ALA A 593 0.63 -0.47 -13.64
CA ALA A 593 0.15 -1.29 -14.76
C ALA A 593 1.06 -1.18 -15.98
N ALA A 594 1.48 0.03 -16.35
CA ALA A 594 2.40 0.24 -17.48
C ALA A 594 3.77 -0.40 -17.21
N ARG A 595 4.31 -0.28 -15.99
CA ARG A 595 5.58 -0.91 -15.60
C ARG A 595 5.49 -2.43 -15.61
N VAL A 596 4.45 -3.00 -15.03
CA VAL A 596 4.19 -4.44 -15.01
C VAL A 596 4.03 -4.97 -16.43
N GLY A 597 3.19 -4.32 -17.24
CA GLY A 597 2.99 -4.67 -18.64
C GLY A 597 4.28 -4.66 -19.44
N ALA A 598 5.06 -3.59 -19.35
CA ALA A 598 6.35 -3.48 -20.04
C ALA A 598 7.38 -4.52 -19.55
N ALA A 599 7.49 -4.74 -18.24
CA ALA A 599 8.43 -5.70 -17.65
C ALA A 599 8.12 -7.14 -18.07
N LEU A 600 6.86 -7.56 -17.97
CA LEU A 600 6.47 -8.94 -18.31
C LEU A 600 6.46 -9.20 -19.82
N THR A 601 6.01 -8.23 -20.63
CA THR A 601 6.11 -8.32 -22.09
C THR A 601 7.58 -8.37 -22.52
N GLY A 602 8.45 -7.53 -21.97
CA GLY A 602 9.88 -7.54 -22.22
C GLY A 602 10.55 -8.85 -21.79
N THR A 603 10.15 -9.41 -20.65
CA THR A 603 10.64 -10.71 -20.18
C THR A 603 10.21 -11.84 -21.12
N THR A 604 8.94 -11.88 -21.53
CA THR A 604 8.43 -12.87 -22.48
C THR A 604 9.17 -12.79 -23.81
N LEU A 605 9.40 -11.58 -24.32
CA LEU A 605 10.17 -11.36 -25.55
C LEU A 605 11.61 -11.86 -25.42
N LEU A 606 12.27 -11.54 -24.30
CA LEU A 606 13.65 -11.98 -24.04
C LEU A 606 13.74 -13.51 -23.94
N LEU A 607 12.80 -14.16 -23.25
CA LEU A 607 12.75 -15.60 -23.12
C LEU A 607 12.45 -16.28 -24.48
N ALA A 608 11.59 -15.68 -25.30
CA ALA A 608 11.36 -16.14 -26.67
C ALA A 608 12.64 -16.05 -27.53
N ILE A 609 13.39 -14.93 -27.43
CA ILE A 609 14.68 -14.78 -28.09
C ILE A 609 15.67 -15.86 -27.64
N LEU A 610 15.80 -16.08 -26.35
CA LEU A 610 16.70 -17.09 -25.77
C LEU A 610 16.29 -18.52 -26.20
N ALA A 611 15.00 -18.83 -26.21
CA ALA A 611 14.50 -20.13 -26.69
C ALA A 611 14.80 -20.36 -28.17
N LEU A 612 14.57 -19.37 -29.02
CA LEU A 612 14.87 -19.47 -30.45
C LEU A 612 16.38 -19.48 -30.74
N ALA A 613 17.15 -18.67 -30.00
CA ALA A 613 18.62 -18.69 -30.11
C ALA A 613 19.20 -20.03 -29.66
N SER A 614 18.70 -20.63 -28.59
CA SER A 614 19.08 -21.97 -28.13
C SER A 614 18.80 -23.02 -29.18
N ASN A 615 17.59 -22.97 -29.77
CA ASN A 615 17.20 -23.87 -30.83
C ASN A 615 18.07 -23.68 -32.10
N ALA A 616 18.33 -22.44 -32.49
CA ALA A 616 19.22 -22.13 -33.64
C ALA A 616 20.65 -22.65 -33.45
N ALA A 617 21.20 -22.50 -32.22
CA ALA A 617 22.51 -23.04 -31.88
C ALA A 617 22.54 -24.58 -31.98
N GLY A 618 21.51 -25.24 -31.44
CA GLY A 618 21.34 -26.67 -31.56
C GLY A 618 21.24 -27.14 -33.03
N LEU A 619 20.42 -26.44 -33.82
CA LEU A 619 20.31 -26.68 -35.27
C LEU A 619 21.62 -26.51 -36.00
N ALA A 620 22.41 -25.49 -35.70
CA ALA A 620 23.72 -25.29 -36.33
C ALA A 620 24.65 -26.48 -36.05
N ILE A 621 24.59 -27.08 -34.85
CA ILE A 621 25.38 -28.28 -34.51
C ILE A 621 24.87 -29.50 -35.31
N VAL A 622 23.55 -29.68 -35.42
CA VAL A 622 22.93 -30.75 -36.20
C VAL A 622 23.28 -30.59 -37.71
N ALA A 623 23.15 -29.37 -38.24
CA ALA A 623 23.51 -29.04 -39.64
C ALA A 623 24.95 -29.33 -39.91
N HIS A 624 25.87 -28.94 -39.01
CA HIS A 624 27.29 -29.25 -39.14
C HIS A 624 27.59 -30.77 -39.12
N SER A 625 26.93 -31.50 -38.22
CA SER A 625 27.09 -32.96 -38.16
C SER A 625 26.55 -33.65 -39.43
N SER A 626 25.40 -33.19 -39.91
CA SER A 626 24.75 -33.67 -41.14
C SER A 626 25.61 -33.38 -42.40
N ALA A 627 26.15 -32.15 -42.51
CA ALA A 627 27.02 -31.78 -43.62
C ALA A 627 28.28 -32.66 -43.70
N ARG A 628 28.86 -33.03 -42.56
CA ARG A 628 30.02 -33.96 -42.53
C ARG A 628 29.67 -35.36 -43.07
N ARG A 629 28.47 -35.84 -42.80
CA ARG A 629 27.98 -37.13 -43.27
C ARG A 629 27.65 -37.18 -44.75
N LEU A 630 27.30 -36.03 -45.32
CA LEU A 630 27.06 -35.88 -46.75
C LEU A 630 28.33 -35.98 -47.59
N ARG A 631 29.51 -35.69 -47.01
CA ARG A 631 30.80 -35.66 -47.72
C ARG A 631 31.13 -36.95 -48.45
N PRO A 632 31.05 -38.14 -47.84
CA PRO A 632 31.34 -39.41 -48.54
C PRO A 632 30.38 -39.62 -49.73
N ASN A 633 29.11 -39.29 -49.56
CA ASN A 633 28.08 -39.45 -50.58
C ASN A 633 28.32 -38.52 -51.77
N VAL A 634 28.68 -37.27 -51.52
CA VAL A 634 29.04 -36.27 -52.53
C VAL A 634 30.26 -36.72 -53.31
N GLU A 635 31.26 -37.22 -52.57
CA GLU A 635 32.47 -37.76 -53.18
C GLU A 635 32.20 -39.00 -54.07
N GLY A 636 31.32 -39.91 -53.62
CA GLY A 636 30.86 -41.06 -54.40
C GLY A 636 30.16 -40.65 -55.71
N LEU A 637 29.21 -39.71 -55.65
CA LEU A 637 28.47 -39.19 -56.81
C LEU A 637 29.40 -38.56 -57.83
N ARG A 638 30.44 -37.86 -57.37
CA ARG A 638 31.43 -37.20 -58.22
C ARG A 638 32.36 -38.23 -58.86
N ARG A 639 32.74 -39.28 -58.15
CA ARG A 639 33.51 -40.38 -58.70
C ARG A 639 32.78 -41.08 -59.84
N ILE A 640 31.44 -41.07 -59.83
CA ILE A 640 30.61 -41.62 -60.89
C ILE A 640 30.41 -40.62 -62.07
N GLY A 641 31.08 -39.45 -62.03
CA GLY A 641 31.04 -38.48 -63.11
C GLY A 641 29.97 -37.35 -63.04
N TRP A 642 29.26 -37.16 -61.88
CA TRP A 642 28.24 -36.13 -61.76
C TRP A 642 28.88 -34.71 -61.74
N ARG A 643 28.33 -33.81 -62.56
CA ARG A 643 28.72 -32.40 -62.53
C ARG A 643 28.32 -31.71 -61.24
N ARG A 644 29.10 -30.73 -60.75
CA ARG A 644 28.85 -29.94 -59.47
C ARG A 644 27.45 -29.44 -59.35
N GLY A 645 26.91 -28.91 -60.42
CA GLY A 645 25.53 -28.33 -60.40
C GLY A 645 24.45 -29.41 -60.20
N ARG A 646 24.67 -30.64 -60.76
CA ARG A 646 23.72 -31.74 -60.55
C ARG A 646 23.80 -32.32 -59.14
N VAL A 647 24.98 -32.36 -58.54
CA VAL A 647 25.17 -32.77 -57.14
C VAL A 647 24.55 -31.72 -56.21
N LEU A 648 24.75 -30.45 -56.50
CA LEU A 648 24.12 -29.37 -55.70
C LEU A 648 22.60 -29.41 -55.75
N ARG A 649 22.02 -29.56 -56.93
CA ARG A 649 20.57 -29.66 -57.09
C ARG A 649 20.00 -30.82 -56.32
N GLN A 650 20.62 -32.00 -56.38
CA GLN A 650 20.21 -33.20 -55.64
C GLN A 650 20.30 -32.98 -54.11
N LEU A 651 21.39 -32.35 -53.64
CA LEU A 651 21.53 -31.97 -52.25
C LEU A 651 20.45 -31.02 -51.83
N LEU A 652 20.16 -30.00 -52.62
CA LEU A 652 19.11 -29.02 -52.30
C LEU A 652 17.71 -29.66 -52.32
N GLU A 653 17.42 -30.58 -53.23
CA GLU A 653 16.18 -31.32 -53.27
C GLU A 653 15.98 -32.22 -52.02
N GLU A 654 17.06 -32.84 -51.52
CA GLU A 654 17.01 -33.64 -50.29
C GLU A 654 16.91 -32.80 -49.02
N LEU A 655 17.51 -31.61 -49.00
CA LEU A 655 17.47 -30.68 -47.89
C LEU A 655 16.16 -29.85 -47.89
N ALA A 656 15.56 -29.63 -49.04
CA ALA A 656 14.42 -28.76 -49.21
C ALA A 656 13.20 -29.23 -48.40
N LEU A 657 12.85 -30.51 -48.43
CA LEU A 657 11.63 -31.00 -47.82
C LEU A 657 11.52 -30.80 -46.28
N PRO A 658 12.52 -31.18 -45.44
CA PRO A 658 12.45 -30.95 -44.01
C PRO A 658 12.46 -29.45 -43.64
N TRP A 659 13.23 -28.65 -44.40
CA TRP A 659 13.38 -27.24 -44.13
C TRP A 659 12.22 -26.38 -44.64
N THR A 660 11.58 -26.76 -45.76
CA THR A 660 10.30 -26.12 -46.18
C THR A 660 9.20 -26.32 -45.18
N PHE A 661 9.15 -27.49 -44.53
CA PHE A 661 8.24 -27.70 -43.42
C PHE A 661 8.48 -26.69 -42.27
N THR A 662 9.72 -26.58 -41.82
CA THR A 662 10.08 -25.64 -40.73
C THR A 662 9.82 -24.19 -41.14
N LEU A 663 10.11 -23.83 -42.38
CA LEU A 663 9.84 -22.50 -42.95
C LEU A 663 8.33 -22.24 -43.02
N ALA A 664 7.52 -23.21 -43.44
CA ALA A 664 6.06 -23.08 -43.44
C ALA A 664 5.49 -22.83 -42.02
N VAL A 665 6.03 -23.55 -41.02
CA VAL A 665 5.67 -23.36 -39.62
C VAL A 665 6.09 -21.95 -39.17
N ALA A 666 7.29 -21.48 -39.49
CA ALA A 666 7.75 -20.14 -39.14
C ALA A 666 6.87 -19.05 -39.76
N VAL A 667 6.44 -19.21 -41.01
CA VAL A 667 5.50 -18.31 -41.70
C VAL A 667 4.12 -18.38 -41.07
N ALA A 668 3.62 -19.56 -40.71
CA ALA A 668 2.36 -19.70 -39.97
C ALA A 668 2.41 -18.98 -38.61
N CYS A 669 3.52 -19.12 -37.87
CA CYS A 669 3.74 -18.40 -36.61
C CYS A 669 3.83 -16.85 -36.80
N LEU A 670 4.37 -16.41 -37.94
CA LEU A 670 4.41 -14.98 -38.30
C LEU A 670 3.00 -14.39 -38.49
N VAL A 671 2.08 -15.19 -39.07
CA VAL A 671 0.71 -14.76 -39.35
C VAL A 671 -0.18 -14.84 -38.12
N ILE A 672 -0.10 -15.97 -37.40
CA ILE A 672 -1.01 -16.30 -36.29
C ILE A 672 -0.44 -15.81 -34.94
N GLY A 673 0.85 -15.66 -34.79
CA GLY A 673 1.52 -15.32 -33.54
C GLY A 673 1.30 -13.86 -33.08
N PRO A 674 1.58 -13.58 -31.79
CA PRO A 674 1.47 -12.25 -31.22
C PRO A 674 2.27 -11.22 -32.00
N VAL A 675 1.73 -10.01 -32.16
CA VAL A 675 2.39 -8.92 -32.91
C VAL A 675 3.79 -8.62 -32.38
N SER A 676 4.00 -8.69 -31.06
CA SER A 676 5.28 -8.48 -30.37
C SER A 676 6.35 -9.51 -30.76
N LEU A 677 5.98 -10.74 -31.12
CA LEU A 677 6.89 -11.82 -31.48
C LEU A 677 7.10 -11.98 -33.00
N ARG A 678 6.33 -11.31 -33.84
CA ARG A 678 6.45 -11.40 -35.31
C ARG A 678 7.85 -11.16 -35.86
N PRO A 679 8.61 -10.15 -35.41
CA PRO A 679 9.99 -9.94 -35.86
C PRO A 679 10.90 -11.14 -35.58
N LEU A 680 10.66 -11.85 -34.46
CA LEU A 680 11.44 -13.04 -34.09
C LEU A 680 11.14 -14.23 -35.03
N PHE A 681 9.88 -14.43 -35.41
CA PHE A 681 9.53 -15.50 -36.36
C PHE A 681 10.08 -15.20 -37.76
N ALA A 682 10.08 -13.93 -38.17
CA ALA A 682 10.74 -13.51 -39.40
C ALA A 682 12.28 -13.77 -39.37
N ALA A 683 12.95 -13.42 -38.27
CA ALA A 683 14.34 -13.73 -38.05
C ALA A 683 14.63 -15.24 -38.04
N GLY A 684 13.73 -16.02 -37.37
CA GLY A 684 13.80 -17.49 -37.37
C GLY A 684 13.73 -18.09 -38.80
N ALA A 685 12.82 -17.60 -39.62
CA ALA A 685 12.73 -18.01 -41.03
C ALA A 685 14.01 -17.73 -41.82
N VAL A 686 14.62 -16.57 -41.61
CA VAL A 686 15.92 -16.20 -42.20
C VAL A 686 17.03 -17.16 -41.74
N VAL A 687 17.12 -17.45 -40.45
CA VAL A 687 18.11 -18.36 -39.84
C VAL A 687 17.97 -19.76 -40.44
N VAL A 688 16.75 -20.28 -40.53
CA VAL A 688 16.46 -21.58 -41.14
C VAL A 688 16.96 -21.62 -42.60
N THR A 689 16.70 -20.58 -43.36
CA THR A 689 17.14 -20.47 -44.78
C THR A 689 18.67 -20.40 -44.90
N LEU A 690 19.34 -19.64 -44.05
CA LEU A 690 20.80 -19.52 -44.02
C LEU A 690 21.47 -20.87 -43.62
N LEU A 691 20.91 -21.60 -42.67
CA LEU A 691 21.43 -22.89 -42.24
C LEU A 691 21.32 -23.94 -43.37
N THR A 692 20.23 -23.92 -44.11
CA THR A 692 20.06 -24.76 -45.30
C THR A 692 21.15 -24.51 -46.37
N GLY A 693 21.38 -23.25 -46.66
CA GLY A 693 22.47 -22.84 -47.57
C GLY A 693 23.85 -23.22 -47.05
N PHE A 694 24.08 -23.04 -45.75
CA PHE A 694 25.34 -23.44 -45.10
C PHE A 694 25.58 -24.93 -45.17
N GLU A 695 24.59 -25.77 -44.91
CA GLU A 695 24.69 -27.24 -44.99
C GLU A 695 25.05 -27.71 -46.40
N ALA A 696 24.43 -27.13 -47.43
CA ALA A 696 24.74 -27.38 -48.83
C ALA A 696 26.18 -26.95 -49.22
N LEU A 697 26.59 -25.75 -48.76
CA LEU A 697 27.93 -25.22 -49.05
C LEU A 697 29.05 -26.02 -48.38
N VAL A 698 28.90 -26.40 -47.12
CA VAL A 698 29.87 -27.21 -46.36
C VAL A 698 30.00 -28.61 -46.96
N GLY A 699 28.88 -29.21 -47.42
CA GLY A 699 28.88 -30.46 -48.13
C GLY A 699 29.76 -30.42 -49.44
N MET A 700 29.73 -29.26 -50.13
CA MET A 700 30.50 -29.08 -51.37
C MET A 700 31.98 -28.67 -51.15
N ARG A 701 32.30 -27.84 -50.11
CA ARG A 701 33.67 -27.34 -49.85
C ARG A 701 34.69 -28.40 -49.42
N ALA A 702 34.25 -29.60 -49.06
CA ALA A 702 35.13 -30.70 -48.65
C ALA A 702 36.18 -31.13 -49.67
N GLU A 703 36.03 -30.75 -50.92
CA GLU A 703 36.93 -31.15 -52.02
C GLU A 703 38.30 -30.47 -52.03
N GLN A 704 38.36 -29.15 -51.64
CA GLN A 704 39.60 -28.41 -51.69
C GLN A 704 40.63 -28.86 -50.64
N THR A 705 40.17 -29.36 -49.49
CA THR A 705 41.05 -29.88 -48.42
C THR A 705 41.64 -31.25 -48.72
N MET A 706 40.94 -32.10 -49.43
CA MET A 706 41.42 -33.44 -49.79
C MET A 706 42.42 -33.43 -50.97
N ALA A 707 42.20 -32.53 -51.89
CA ALA A 707 43.14 -32.37 -52.98
C ALA A 707 44.55 -31.87 -52.51
N LYS A 708 44.55 -31.07 -51.41
CA LYS A 708 45.82 -30.64 -50.80
C LYS A 708 46.45 -31.73 -49.91
N ALA A 709 45.65 -32.60 -49.28
CA ALA A 709 46.15 -33.71 -48.44
C ALA A 709 46.69 -34.89 -49.25
N ARG A 710 46.29 -35.06 -50.55
CA ARG A 710 46.77 -36.11 -51.40
C ARG A 710 48.16 -35.84 -51.99
N ARG A 711 48.62 -34.58 -52.04
CA ARG A 711 49.90 -34.21 -52.54
C ARG A 711 51.10 -34.32 -51.61
N GLY A 712 50.85 -34.73 -50.33
CA GLY A 712 51.86 -34.70 -49.30
C GLY A 712 51.84 -35.84 -48.28
N ALA A 713 51.26 -37.00 -48.56
CA ALA A 713 51.26 -38.14 -47.62
C ALA A 713 52.26 -39.16 -47.91
N PRO A 714 53.37 -39.32 -47.16
CA PRO A 714 54.18 -40.52 -47.19
C PRO A 714 53.40 -41.69 -46.65
N ALA A 715 53.45 -42.79 -47.34
CA ALA A 715 52.84 -44.08 -46.91
C ALA A 715 53.66 -44.66 -45.76
N VAL A 716 53.39 -44.28 -44.54
CA VAL A 716 53.84 -45.02 -43.35
C VAL A 716 52.69 -45.19 -42.48
N LEU A 717 52.09 -46.29 -42.50
CA LEU A 717 51.04 -46.78 -41.64
C LEU A 717 51.61 -47.28 -40.31
N SER A 718 51.95 -46.42 -39.40
CA SER A 718 52.18 -46.82 -38.04
C SER A 718 50.89 -46.66 -37.27
N LEU A 719 50.57 -47.57 -36.34
CA LEU A 719 49.42 -47.46 -35.41
C LEU A 719 49.32 -46.09 -34.71
N GLY A 720 50.46 -45.45 -34.42
CA GLY A 720 50.52 -44.14 -33.87
C GLY A 720 50.02 -43.00 -34.81
N SER A 721 50.25 -43.17 -36.15
CA SER A 721 49.77 -42.19 -37.13
C SER A 721 48.26 -42.29 -37.40
N ILE A 722 47.73 -43.52 -37.29
CA ILE A 722 46.28 -43.73 -37.33
C ILE A 722 45.59 -43.20 -36.03
N ALA A 723 46.16 -43.51 -34.87
CA ALA A 723 45.67 -42.99 -33.60
C ALA A 723 45.68 -41.45 -33.51
N THR A 724 46.75 -40.79 -33.96
CA THR A 724 46.84 -39.31 -34.03
C THR A 724 45.90 -38.70 -35.06
N ARG A 725 45.57 -39.35 -36.13
CA ARG A 725 44.54 -38.91 -37.10
C ARG A 725 43.13 -39.06 -36.52
N VAL A 726 42.85 -40.18 -35.84
CA VAL A 726 41.62 -40.46 -35.18
C VAL A 726 41.42 -39.45 -34.00
N LEU A 727 42.44 -39.22 -33.18
CA LEU A 727 42.41 -38.20 -32.12
C LEU A 727 42.23 -36.81 -32.67
N ARG A 728 42.89 -36.40 -33.78
CA ARG A 728 42.67 -35.10 -34.43
C ARG A 728 41.26 -34.97 -35.05
N SER A 729 40.70 -36.06 -35.56
CA SER A 729 39.31 -36.03 -36.03
C SER A 729 38.28 -35.95 -34.87
N HIS A 730 38.62 -36.54 -33.71
CA HIS A 730 37.80 -36.47 -32.50
C HIS A 730 37.97 -35.15 -31.70
N SER A 731 39.16 -34.51 -31.74
CA SER A 731 39.40 -33.28 -31.04
C SER A 731 38.48 -32.11 -31.51
N GLY A 732 38.15 -32.09 -32.80
CA GLY A 732 37.16 -31.15 -33.31
C GLY A 732 35.73 -31.40 -32.80
N TRP A 733 35.39 -32.65 -32.49
CA TRP A 733 34.07 -33.02 -32.02
C TRP A 733 33.92 -32.86 -30.49
N THR A 734 34.93 -33.20 -29.72
CA THR A 734 35.00 -32.89 -28.31
C THR A 734 34.93 -31.37 -28.08
N ALA A 735 35.59 -30.57 -28.92
CA ALA A 735 35.45 -29.10 -28.87
C ALA A 735 34.03 -28.66 -29.19
N VAL A 736 33.33 -29.20 -30.19
CA VAL A 736 31.95 -28.88 -30.53
C VAL A 736 30.98 -29.26 -29.40
N THR A 737 31.17 -30.45 -28.77
CA THR A 737 30.32 -30.89 -27.64
C THR A 737 30.59 -30.06 -26.39
N ILE A 738 31.85 -29.73 -26.09
CA ILE A 738 32.18 -28.84 -24.95
C ILE A 738 31.59 -27.44 -25.20
N PHE A 739 31.77 -26.91 -26.41
CA PHE A 739 31.23 -25.58 -26.77
C PHE A 739 29.68 -25.58 -26.71
N GLY A 740 29.05 -26.64 -27.21
CA GLY A 740 27.61 -26.79 -27.19
C GLY A 740 27.04 -26.93 -25.77
N SER A 741 27.69 -27.76 -24.94
CA SER A 741 27.25 -27.90 -23.52
C SER A 741 27.50 -26.61 -22.73
N SER A 742 28.59 -25.92 -22.95
CA SER A 742 28.86 -24.60 -22.35
C SER A 742 27.87 -23.55 -22.82
N ALA A 743 27.48 -23.54 -24.08
CA ALA A 743 26.44 -22.66 -24.59
C ALA A 743 25.07 -22.93 -23.96
N VAL A 744 24.69 -24.20 -23.82
CA VAL A 744 23.45 -24.56 -23.12
C VAL A 744 23.47 -24.15 -21.66
N ALA A 745 24.59 -24.36 -20.96
CA ALA A 745 24.72 -23.91 -19.55
C ALA A 745 24.63 -22.38 -19.43
N ALA A 746 25.31 -21.64 -20.33
CA ALA A 746 25.23 -20.18 -20.38
C ALA A 746 23.80 -19.67 -20.67
N LEU A 747 23.09 -20.31 -21.60
CA LEU A 747 21.71 -19.97 -21.92
C LEU A 747 20.76 -20.30 -20.76
N THR A 748 21.00 -21.38 -20.01
CA THR A 748 20.25 -21.69 -18.79
C THR A 748 20.43 -20.62 -17.74
N ALA A 749 21.68 -20.18 -17.49
CA ALA A 749 21.97 -19.10 -16.56
C ALA A 749 21.34 -17.78 -17.02
N LEU A 750 21.43 -17.43 -18.31
CA LEU A 750 20.80 -16.25 -18.87
C LEU A 750 19.28 -16.29 -18.76
N THR A 751 18.67 -17.45 -18.95
CA THR A 751 17.21 -17.63 -18.78
C THR A 751 16.80 -17.38 -17.32
N ALA A 752 17.53 -17.95 -16.36
CA ALA A 752 17.25 -17.73 -14.94
C ALA A 752 17.42 -16.25 -14.55
N VAL A 753 18.47 -15.60 -15.04
CA VAL A 753 18.69 -14.16 -14.83
C VAL A 753 17.57 -13.35 -15.48
N ALA A 754 17.16 -13.66 -16.71
CA ALA A 754 16.08 -12.94 -17.39
C ALA A 754 14.74 -13.02 -16.64
N VAL A 755 14.39 -14.20 -16.12
CA VAL A 755 13.18 -14.39 -15.29
C VAL A 755 13.29 -13.57 -14.02
N ARG A 756 14.41 -13.68 -13.29
CA ARG A 756 14.63 -12.92 -12.06
C ARG A 756 14.57 -11.41 -12.29
N GLU A 757 15.28 -10.91 -13.28
CA GLU A 757 15.29 -9.47 -13.62
C GLU A 757 13.91 -8.98 -14.08
N GLY A 758 13.18 -9.79 -14.83
CA GLY A 758 11.81 -9.48 -15.21
C GLY A 758 10.88 -9.34 -14.01
N TRP A 759 10.99 -10.24 -13.05
CA TRP A 759 10.21 -10.19 -11.81
C TRP A 759 10.60 -8.98 -10.95
N LEU A 760 11.89 -8.68 -10.82
CA LEU A 760 12.37 -7.51 -10.10
C LEU A 760 11.87 -6.19 -10.75
N ARG A 761 11.85 -6.12 -12.07
CA ARG A 761 11.35 -4.96 -12.82
C ARG A 761 9.83 -4.80 -12.74
N ALA A 762 9.09 -5.89 -12.62
CA ALA A 762 7.65 -5.85 -12.39
C ALA A 762 7.31 -5.18 -11.05
N GLY A 763 8.23 -5.25 -10.07
CA GLY A 763 8.10 -4.61 -8.76
C GLY A 763 7.36 -5.45 -7.74
N THR A 764 7.04 -4.82 -6.61
CA THR A 764 6.42 -5.47 -5.43
C THR A 764 5.00 -4.95 -5.17
N THR A 765 4.34 -4.40 -6.19
CA THR A 765 2.96 -3.92 -6.06
C THR A 765 1.97 -5.09 -6.04
N ARG A 766 0.78 -4.87 -5.49
CA ARG A 766 -0.30 -5.89 -5.52
C ARG A 766 -0.61 -6.33 -6.96
N LEU A 767 -0.66 -5.38 -7.90
CA LEU A 767 -0.88 -5.68 -9.31
C LEU A 767 0.24 -6.53 -9.91
N SER A 768 1.51 -6.27 -9.54
CA SER A 768 2.63 -7.10 -10.00
C SER A 768 2.53 -8.52 -9.46
N ALA A 769 2.10 -8.70 -8.21
CA ALA A 769 1.90 -10.03 -7.62
C ALA A 769 0.83 -10.82 -8.37
N VAL A 770 -0.32 -10.22 -8.65
CA VAL A 770 -1.42 -10.85 -9.42
C VAL A 770 -0.98 -11.18 -10.85
N ALA A 771 -0.30 -10.25 -11.53
CA ALA A 771 0.18 -10.47 -12.90
C ALA A 771 1.28 -11.54 -12.98
N LEU A 772 2.18 -11.60 -11.99
CA LEU A 772 3.20 -12.63 -11.88
C LEU A 772 2.58 -14.00 -11.60
N ASP A 773 1.62 -14.08 -10.70
CA ASP A 773 0.90 -15.34 -10.44
C ASP A 773 0.22 -15.87 -11.71
N ALA A 774 -0.47 -14.99 -12.44
CA ALA A 774 -1.15 -15.33 -13.68
C ALA A 774 -0.20 -15.79 -14.81
N THR A 775 1.03 -15.29 -14.86
CA THR A 775 1.96 -15.48 -16.00
C THR A 775 3.21 -16.30 -15.66
N SER A 776 3.53 -16.54 -14.39
CA SER A 776 4.77 -17.20 -13.96
C SER A 776 4.98 -18.58 -14.55
N SER A 777 3.96 -19.42 -14.55
CA SER A 777 4.03 -20.80 -15.10
C SER A 777 4.33 -20.80 -16.60
N LEU A 778 3.76 -19.84 -17.34
CA LEU A 778 3.97 -19.70 -18.78
C LEU A 778 5.36 -19.18 -19.12
N THR A 779 5.83 -18.19 -18.35
CA THR A 779 7.19 -17.62 -18.54
C THR A 779 8.28 -18.63 -18.19
N ILE A 780 8.11 -19.38 -17.11
CA ILE A 780 9.02 -20.50 -16.76
C ILE A 780 8.96 -21.57 -17.83
N GLY A 781 7.76 -21.93 -18.33
CA GLY A 781 7.56 -22.89 -19.41
C GLY A 781 8.28 -22.49 -20.69
N LEU A 782 8.22 -21.21 -21.05
CA LEU A 782 8.92 -20.67 -22.22
C LEU A 782 10.45 -20.75 -22.09
N GLY A 783 10.99 -20.44 -20.90
CA GLY A 783 12.40 -20.61 -20.59
C GLY A 783 12.86 -22.07 -20.65
N ALA A 784 12.09 -22.95 -20.02
CA ALA A 784 12.36 -24.39 -20.00
C ALA A 784 12.34 -25.02 -21.41
N LEU A 785 11.43 -24.56 -22.27
CA LEU A 785 11.34 -25.01 -23.66
C LEU A 785 12.64 -24.74 -24.42
N GLY A 786 13.24 -23.56 -24.26
CA GLY A 786 14.51 -23.22 -24.90
C GLY A 786 15.64 -24.15 -24.47
N ILE A 787 15.76 -24.41 -23.18
CA ILE A 787 16.77 -25.29 -22.59
C ILE A 787 16.56 -26.74 -23.07
N ALA A 788 15.33 -27.24 -22.98
CA ALA A 788 14.98 -28.60 -23.37
C ALA A 788 15.25 -28.85 -24.87
N SER A 789 14.88 -27.89 -25.74
CA SER A 789 15.10 -28.00 -27.19
C SER A 789 16.58 -28.05 -27.53
N ALA A 790 17.41 -27.20 -26.95
CA ALA A 790 18.84 -27.18 -27.15
C ALA A 790 19.50 -28.49 -26.65
N GLY A 791 19.11 -28.96 -25.48
CA GLY A 791 19.57 -30.24 -24.93
C GLY A 791 19.21 -31.42 -25.82
N MET A 792 17.98 -31.46 -26.33
CA MET A 792 17.53 -32.52 -27.21
C MET A 792 18.29 -32.52 -28.55
N LEU A 793 18.50 -31.34 -29.15
CA LEU A 793 19.28 -31.22 -30.38
C LEU A 793 20.75 -31.62 -30.19
N LEU A 794 21.34 -31.31 -29.03
CA LEU A 794 22.67 -31.79 -28.67
C LEU A 794 22.75 -33.32 -28.53
N LEU A 795 21.75 -33.92 -27.86
CA LEU A 795 21.65 -35.37 -27.71
C LEU A 795 21.52 -36.06 -29.08
N LEU A 796 20.68 -35.52 -29.97
CA LEU A 796 20.51 -36.05 -31.32
C LEU A 796 21.80 -35.96 -32.12
N ALA A 797 22.53 -34.81 -32.02
CA ALA A 797 23.83 -34.69 -32.67
C ALA A 797 24.84 -35.69 -32.14
N ARG A 798 24.91 -35.89 -30.83
CA ARG A 798 25.78 -36.86 -30.16
C ARG A 798 25.41 -38.30 -30.51
N GLN A 799 24.14 -38.66 -30.50
CA GLN A 799 23.67 -40.01 -30.89
C GLN A 799 24.01 -40.32 -32.36
N ALA A 800 23.85 -39.33 -33.21
CA ALA A 800 24.22 -39.41 -34.58
C ALA A 800 25.71 -39.69 -34.73
N ASP A 801 26.60 -39.01 -34.01
CA ASP A 801 28.04 -39.23 -34.06
C ASP A 801 28.44 -40.58 -33.49
N ASN A 802 27.86 -41.00 -32.38
CA ASN A 802 28.14 -42.34 -31.83
C ASN A 802 27.79 -43.48 -32.82
N SER A 803 26.71 -43.36 -33.59
CA SER A 803 26.33 -44.35 -34.60
C SER A 803 27.33 -44.43 -35.73
N HIS A 804 27.99 -43.32 -36.08
CA HIS A 804 29.07 -43.30 -37.08
C HIS A 804 30.35 -43.94 -36.55
N ASN A 805 30.68 -43.65 -35.32
CA ASN A 805 31.87 -44.23 -34.67
C ASN A 805 31.69 -45.72 -34.41
N ALA A 806 30.50 -46.21 -34.09
CA ALA A 806 30.19 -47.64 -33.98
C ALA A 806 30.39 -48.37 -35.32
N ALA A 807 29.94 -47.73 -36.42
CA ALA A 807 30.17 -48.30 -37.75
C ALA A 807 31.69 -48.38 -38.14
N ALA A 808 32.47 -47.36 -37.75
CA ALA A 808 33.93 -47.40 -37.91
C ALA A 808 34.57 -48.45 -37.00
N ALA A 809 34.10 -48.62 -35.76
CA ALA A 809 34.58 -49.63 -34.84
C ALA A 809 34.34 -51.05 -35.37
N HIS A 810 33.19 -51.31 -35.97
CA HIS A 810 32.89 -52.61 -36.62
C HIS A 810 33.84 -52.92 -37.79
N VAL A 811 34.25 -51.88 -38.57
CA VAL A 811 35.25 -52.09 -39.62
C VAL A 811 36.61 -52.47 -39.04
N PHE A 812 37.00 -51.82 -37.89
CA PHE A 812 38.24 -52.22 -37.22
C PHE A 812 38.15 -53.64 -36.59
N THR A 813 37.02 -54.03 -36.05
CA THR A 813 36.77 -55.39 -35.53
C THR A 813 36.88 -56.41 -36.66
N ASN A 814 36.31 -56.16 -37.85
CA ASN A 814 36.38 -57.00 -39.04
C ASN A 814 37.80 -57.05 -39.63
N LEU A 815 38.64 -56.07 -39.36
CA LEU A 815 40.05 -56.06 -39.72
C LEU A 815 40.95 -56.76 -38.69
N GLY A 816 40.36 -57.40 -37.66
CA GLY A 816 41.07 -58.18 -36.65
C GLY A 816 41.60 -57.40 -35.44
N TYR A 817 41.22 -56.11 -35.24
CA TYR A 817 41.65 -55.38 -34.06
C TYR A 817 40.78 -55.68 -32.85
N ARG A 818 41.43 -55.97 -31.74
CA ARG A 818 40.68 -56.21 -30.43
C ARG A 818 40.02 -54.97 -29.90
N PRO A 819 38.90 -55.09 -29.15
CA PRO A 819 38.19 -53.95 -28.61
C PRO A 819 39.03 -52.99 -27.76
N ALA A 820 40.08 -53.45 -27.09
CA ALA A 820 40.95 -52.62 -26.24
C ALA A 820 41.88 -51.68 -27.06
N THR A 821 41.94 -51.85 -28.36
CA THR A 821 42.72 -51.01 -29.28
C THR A 821 41.88 -50.12 -30.19
N GLN A 822 40.53 -50.21 -30.03
CA GLN A 822 39.54 -49.40 -30.69
C GLN A 822 39.13 -48.21 -29.78
#